data_6f767d3905fbe1ad687420c29c38d105
#
_entry.id   6f767d3905fbe1ad687420c29c38d105
#
_cell.length_a   1.000
_cell.length_b   1.000
_cell.length_c   1.000
_cell.angle_alpha   90.00
_cell.angle_beta   90.00
_cell.angle_gamma   90.00
#
_symmetry.space_group_name_H-M   'P 1'
#
loop_
_entity.id
_entity.type
_entity.pdbx_description
1 polymer ?
#
loop_
_entity_poly.entity_id
_entity_poly.type
_entity_poly.pdbx_seq_one_letter_code
_entity_poly.pdbx_strand_id
1 'polypeptide(L)'
;MAVEFIFLFMNNLNKSTKTILLFILLFLGYKFIALSQPQLTKSKPDLTQSKFYSNSRPWTRWWWFASEIRKKDVADNLIWLRKNGFGGVEIAWVYPINRMIKDTIHYTPRQKWLSPEWSAMVTYAKSCADSLGMGCDFTFGSLWPFGDINVPFDEATMNMTDPTWRQEIAASWDYPKKGYVLDHLNKDAFYHYAFRTGNALKPALIGSLSGLFCDSWEVETKHLTTKGFNEKFRKRFHYDLVPYIDSLYSKRMPYAAVRYNYMKLLSEYVIENFYKSFTKKSHELGAYSRVQCSGAPCDIISAYASVDIPESEALLYEPSYSNIVASAAGLSGKRVVTSETFTCLYGWPRDHHSEEQTADLKLLADAIFANGVNQIIWHGKPLNPAGEDTVKFYASVHLGKSGTLAEELPAFNNYLEKVSENLKKGVSVSKVAVYLPTEDAWMEGELPTEKQFIWAWGAYEHRYSYFPKELKAWRPMWINSEFLEKAEFSNNRLKVGDFSFQACYVDVKYMDLTALRRLTELAQKGLPVCLKQIPAEPGFHPSDAEYKILLQKLNQLKNVKTSWQEMDQIGPLITGTESTDFWCRETADGLTLFFANPHSQGLIFPLEYGQSLNHTTDSIRIAIHNKGSTVPYTLVFRPYQSLLIQLGSDNKISIVDIYFKPKTPVYIKRPSVEREKWEVLSPKQQTN
;
A
#
# COMPACT_ATOMS: atom_id res chain seq x y z
N MET A 1 41.70 7.43 -43.78
CA MET A 1 41.91 6.17 -44.56
C MET A 1 40.66 5.37 -44.82
N ALA A 2 39.88 4.92 -43.83
CA ALA A 2 38.69 4.11 -44.07
C ALA A 2 37.53 4.86 -44.78
N VAL A 3 37.33 6.13 -44.51
CA VAL A 3 36.26 6.97 -45.11
C VAL A 3 36.58 7.32 -46.55
N GLU A 4 37.84 7.55 -46.90
CA GLU A 4 38.27 7.84 -48.30
C GLU A 4 38.17 6.59 -49.19
N PHE A 5 38.42 5.40 -48.66
CA PHE A 5 38.27 4.13 -49.39
C PHE A 5 36.80 3.82 -49.71
N ILE A 6 35.89 4.17 -48.82
CA ILE A 6 34.44 4.01 -49.03
C ILE A 6 33.95 4.99 -50.10
N PHE A 7 34.43 6.21 -50.14
CA PHE A 7 34.05 7.22 -51.15
C PHE A 7 34.56 6.86 -52.57
N LEU A 8 35.74 6.29 -52.69
CA LEU A 8 36.28 5.80 -53.98
C LEU A 8 35.53 4.55 -54.50
N PHE A 9 35.11 3.67 -53.59
CA PHE A 9 34.31 2.49 -53.96
C PHE A 9 32.90 2.87 -54.44
N MET A 10 32.27 3.84 -53.78
CA MET A 10 30.92 4.33 -54.14
C MET A 10 30.88 5.03 -55.50
N ASN A 11 31.96 5.67 -55.98
CA ASN A 11 31.95 6.35 -57.27
C ASN A 11 31.85 5.43 -58.50
N ASN A 12 32.23 4.17 -58.35
CA ASN A 12 32.21 3.18 -59.43
C ASN A 12 30.93 2.31 -59.52
N LEU A 13 29.94 2.56 -58.66
CA LEU A 13 28.68 1.80 -58.67
C LEU A 13 27.57 2.53 -59.45
N ASN A 14 26.69 1.78 -60.08
CA ASN A 14 25.52 2.34 -60.79
C ASN A 14 24.53 2.97 -59.79
N LYS A 15 23.60 3.83 -60.30
CA LYS A 15 22.72 4.66 -59.48
C LYS A 15 21.81 3.83 -58.54
N SER A 16 21.35 2.65 -58.97
CA SER A 16 20.48 1.79 -58.13
C SER A 16 21.26 1.09 -57.02
N THR A 17 22.50 0.65 -57.28
CA THR A 17 23.35 0.00 -56.29
C THR A 17 23.83 1.00 -55.20
N LYS A 18 24.06 2.27 -55.62
CA LYS A 18 24.38 3.36 -54.69
C LYS A 18 23.23 3.62 -53.68
N THR A 19 22.00 3.61 -54.20
CA THR A 19 20.80 3.82 -53.35
C THR A 19 20.59 2.67 -52.37
N ILE A 20 20.77 1.43 -52.82
CA ILE A 20 20.65 0.25 -51.94
C ILE A 20 21.74 0.21 -50.88
N LEU A 21 23.01 0.55 -51.25
CA LEU A 21 24.13 0.59 -50.30
C LEU A 21 23.95 1.73 -49.28
N LEU A 22 23.41 2.86 -49.68
CA LEU A 22 23.08 3.97 -48.77
C LEU A 22 22.00 3.59 -47.76
N PHE A 23 20.96 2.87 -48.21
CA PHE A 23 19.93 2.35 -47.36
C PHE A 23 20.45 1.30 -46.37
N ILE A 24 21.34 0.41 -46.80
CA ILE A 24 21.97 -0.59 -45.93
C ILE A 24 22.88 0.08 -44.93
N LEU A 25 23.67 1.09 -45.31
CA LEU A 25 24.54 1.85 -44.40
C LEU A 25 23.72 2.70 -43.41
N LEU A 26 22.61 3.28 -43.83
CA LEU A 26 21.66 3.99 -42.96
C LEU A 26 20.98 3.00 -41.97
N PHE A 27 20.61 1.81 -42.46
CA PHE A 27 19.99 0.79 -41.61
C PHE A 27 20.99 0.16 -40.61
N LEU A 28 22.22 -0.07 -41.04
CA LEU A 28 23.30 -0.53 -40.16
C LEU A 28 23.73 0.58 -39.19
N GLY A 29 23.81 1.83 -39.64
CA GLY A 29 24.05 2.99 -38.79
C GLY A 29 22.96 3.18 -37.74
N TYR A 30 21.68 3.02 -38.12
CA TYR A 30 20.57 3.07 -37.20
C TYR A 30 20.59 1.91 -36.17
N LYS A 31 20.92 0.68 -36.58
CA LYS A 31 21.15 -0.45 -35.68
C LYS A 31 22.38 -0.25 -34.77
N PHE A 32 23.45 0.35 -35.26
CA PHE A 32 24.64 0.63 -34.45
C PHE A 32 24.41 1.76 -33.45
N ILE A 33 23.64 2.80 -33.81
CA ILE A 33 23.22 3.86 -32.89
C ILE A 33 22.19 3.33 -31.87
N ALA A 34 21.30 2.42 -32.27
CA ALA A 34 20.38 1.75 -31.35
C ALA A 34 21.08 0.75 -30.39
N LEU A 35 22.21 0.16 -30.82
CA LEU A 35 23.00 -0.77 -30.00
C LEU A 35 24.09 -0.06 -29.17
N SER A 36 24.41 1.20 -29.47
CA SER A 36 25.43 1.98 -28.77
C SER A 36 24.91 3.04 -27.83
N GLN A 37 23.57 3.09 -27.62
CA GLN A 37 23.07 3.73 -26.42
C GLN A 37 23.41 2.80 -25.26
N PRO A 38 24.31 3.20 -24.33
CA PRO A 38 24.40 2.47 -23.06
C PRO A 38 22.99 2.50 -22.50
N GLN A 39 22.36 1.32 -22.29
CA GLN A 39 21.30 1.22 -21.33
C GLN A 39 21.94 1.66 -20.01
N LEU A 40 21.83 2.93 -19.72
CA LEU A 40 21.96 3.45 -18.37
C LEU A 40 20.84 2.75 -17.61
N THR A 41 21.14 1.58 -17.07
CA THR A 41 20.41 1.04 -15.95
C THR A 41 20.62 2.07 -14.85
N LYS A 42 19.70 3.03 -14.76
CA LYS A 42 19.69 3.94 -13.61
C LYS A 42 19.61 3.03 -12.41
N SER A 43 20.61 3.11 -11.55
CA SER A 43 20.62 2.41 -10.27
C SER A 43 19.35 2.78 -9.49
N LYS A 44 18.92 1.91 -8.60
CA LYS A 44 17.84 2.21 -7.63
C LYS A 44 18.08 3.62 -7.07
N PRO A 45 17.07 4.50 -7.08
CA PRO A 45 17.22 5.85 -6.56
C PRO A 45 17.55 5.82 -5.06
N ASP A 46 18.37 6.75 -4.62
CA ASP A 46 18.64 6.94 -3.20
C ASP A 46 17.42 7.59 -2.53
N LEU A 47 16.63 6.77 -1.84
CA LEU A 47 15.40 7.20 -1.18
C LEU A 47 15.65 8.26 -0.08
N THR A 48 16.87 8.38 0.45
CA THR A 48 17.19 9.41 1.46
C THR A 48 17.06 10.82 0.88
N GLN A 49 17.11 10.96 -0.44
CA GLN A 49 16.90 12.22 -1.16
C GLN A 49 15.41 12.55 -1.35
N SER A 50 14.50 11.60 -1.10
CA SER A 50 13.08 11.89 -1.19
C SER A 50 12.61 12.80 -0.04
N LYS A 51 11.56 13.57 -0.29
CA LYS A 51 10.96 14.41 0.75
C LYS A 51 10.34 13.60 1.88
N PHE A 52 9.96 12.36 1.66
CA PHE A 52 9.49 11.45 2.73
C PHE A 52 10.57 11.13 3.77
N TYR A 53 11.84 11.14 3.40
CA TYR A 53 12.95 10.90 4.32
C TYR A 53 13.46 12.18 4.98
N SER A 54 13.42 13.31 4.28
CA SER A 54 13.92 14.60 4.77
C SER A 54 12.85 15.45 5.47
N ASN A 55 11.56 15.07 5.36
CA ASN A 55 10.43 15.83 5.86
C ASN A 55 9.36 14.88 6.40
N SER A 56 8.83 15.16 7.59
CA SER A 56 7.79 14.34 8.23
C SER A 56 6.39 14.97 8.19
N ARG A 57 6.24 16.10 7.50
CA ARG A 57 4.94 16.74 7.30
C ARG A 57 4.01 15.84 6.51
N PRO A 58 2.69 15.83 6.83
CA PRO A 58 1.73 15.08 6.04
C PRO A 58 1.70 15.55 4.60
N TRP A 59 1.35 14.64 3.71
CA TRP A 59 1.14 14.93 2.29
C TRP A 59 -0.35 14.88 1.98
N THR A 60 -0.72 15.27 0.74
CA THR A 60 -2.09 15.14 0.25
C THR A 60 -2.10 14.67 -1.18
N ARG A 61 -3.05 13.77 -1.52
CA ARG A 61 -3.48 13.65 -2.90
C ARG A 61 -4.03 14.98 -3.35
N TRP A 62 -3.71 15.35 -4.58
CA TRP A 62 -4.13 16.59 -5.20
C TRP A 62 -4.91 16.28 -6.45
N TRP A 63 -6.24 16.32 -6.29
CA TRP A 63 -7.19 15.91 -7.32
C TRP A 63 -7.26 16.94 -8.43
N TRP A 64 -6.72 16.59 -9.57
CA TRP A 64 -6.83 17.38 -10.79
C TRP A 64 -7.95 16.82 -11.64
N PHE A 65 -9.11 17.47 -11.57
CA PHE A 65 -10.22 17.12 -12.43
C PHE A 65 -9.87 17.53 -13.85
N ALA A 66 -10.19 16.66 -14.84
CA ALA A 66 -9.85 16.82 -16.25
C ALA A 66 -10.57 18.03 -16.87
N SER A 67 -10.25 19.24 -16.38
CA SER A 67 -10.77 20.53 -16.78
C SER A 67 -9.63 21.49 -17.12
N GLU A 68 -9.90 22.75 -17.37
CA GLU A 68 -8.85 23.75 -17.59
C GLU A 68 -8.05 24.00 -16.32
N ILE A 69 -6.74 23.77 -16.38
CA ILE A 69 -5.80 24.04 -15.29
C ILE A 69 -4.90 25.20 -15.69
N ARG A 70 -4.86 26.24 -14.85
CA ARG A 70 -4.05 27.44 -15.09
C ARG A 70 -2.89 27.48 -14.10
N LYS A 71 -1.75 28.02 -14.54
CA LYS A 71 -0.55 28.18 -13.69
C LYS A 71 -0.82 28.93 -12.39
N LYS A 72 -1.70 29.94 -12.43
CA LYS A 72 -2.11 30.70 -11.23
C LYS A 72 -2.81 29.82 -10.22
N ASP A 73 -3.70 28.93 -10.67
CA ASP A 73 -4.45 28.01 -9.80
C ASP A 73 -3.49 27.01 -9.12
N VAL A 74 -2.54 26.47 -9.88
CA VAL A 74 -1.49 25.59 -9.39
C VAL A 74 -0.67 26.27 -8.30
N ALA A 75 -0.17 27.48 -8.56
CA ALA A 75 0.64 28.23 -7.60
C ALA A 75 -0.15 28.59 -6.31
N ASP A 76 -1.39 29.08 -6.43
CA ASP A 76 -2.23 29.45 -5.28
C ASP A 76 -2.51 28.23 -4.38
N ASN A 77 -2.84 27.08 -4.97
CA ASN A 77 -3.11 25.84 -4.21
C ASN A 77 -1.85 25.35 -3.48
N LEU A 78 -0.68 25.34 -4.14
CA LEU A 78 0.57 24.89 -3.51
C LEU A 78 1.02 25.82 -2.38
N ILE A 79 0.90 27.15 -2.56
CA ILE A 79 1.20 28.12 -1.51
C ILE A 79 0.27 27.91 -0.31
N TRP A 80 -1.02 27.69 -0.56
CA TRP A 80 -2.00 27.42 0.51
C TRP A 80 -1.64 26.12 1.26
N LEU A 81 -1.34 25.03 0.54
CA LEU A 81 -0.94 23.76 1.13
C LEU A 81 0.32 23.91 2.00
N ARG A 82 1.34 24.59 1.46
CA ARG A 82 2.60 24.84 2.21
C ARG A 82 2.36 25.62 3.49
N LYS A 83 1.51 26.66 3.43
CA LYS A 83 1.12 27.48 4.58
C LYS A 83 0.38 26.67 5.65
N ASN A 84 -0.40 25.68 5.24
CA ASN A 84 -1.17 24.82 6.15
C ASN A 84 -0.42 23.56 6.61
N GLY A 85 0.92 23.50 6.45
CA GLY A 85 1.74 22.48 7.06
C GLY A 85 1.95 21.22 6.20
N PHE A 86 1.53 21.21 4.94
CA PHE A 86 1.78 20.07 4.04
C PHE A 86 3.23 20.04 3.56
N GLY A 87 3.81 18.83 3.52
CA GLY A 87 5.18 18.56 3.06
C GLY A 87 5.29 18.20 1.59
N GLY A 88 4.17 17.84 0.96
CA GLY A 88 4.13 17.45 -0.44
C GLY A 88 2.73 17.17 -0.95
N VAL A 89 2.66 16.93 -2.24
CA VAL A 89 1.45 16.57 -2.98
C VAL A 89 1.68 15.34 -3.84
N GLU A 90 0.61 14.63 -4.15
CA GLU A 90 0.55 13.63 -5.20
C GLU A 90 -0.47 14.07 -6.24
N ILE A 91 -0.03 14.39 -7.45
CA ILE A 91 -0.93 14.81 -8.54
C ILE A 91 -1.68 13.58 -9.05
N ALA A 92 -3.01 13.60 -8.89
CA ALA A 92 -3.92 12.59 -9.41
C ALA A 92 -4.85 13.21 -10.46
N TRP A 93 -4.73 12.78 -11.71
CA TRP A 93 -5.60 13.18 -12.80
C TRP A 93 -6.84 12.31 -12.83
N VAL A 94 -8.00 12.91 -12.61
CA VAL A 94 -9.27 12.19 -12.53
C VAL A 94 -10.29 12.73 -13.52
N TYR A 95 -11.50 12.20 -13.49
CA TYR A 95 -12.59 12.59 -14.38
C TYR A 95 -12.93 14.10 -14.33
N PRO A 96 -13.62 14.62 -15.34
CA PRO A 96 -14.00 16.02 -15.44
C PRO A 96 -14.86 16.51 -14.26
N ILE A 97 -14.62 17.73 -13.84
CA ILE A 97 -15.35 18.34 -12.71
C ILE A 97 -16.86 18.47 -12.97
N ASN A 98 -17.25 18.73 -14.23
CA ASN A 98 -18.66 18.88 -14.61
C ASN A 98 -19.48 17.61 -14.34
N ARG A 99 -18.84 16.44 -14.34
CA ARG A 99 -19.48 15.19 -13.89
C ARG A 99 -20.00 15.29 -12.47
N MET A 100 -19.23 15.87 -11.57
CA MET A 100 -19.60 16.03 -10.15
C MET A 100 -20.79 16.96 -9.97
N ILE A 101 -20.96 17.93 -10.86
CA ILE A 101 -22.09 18.88 -10.89
C ILE A 101 -23.16 18.49 -11.91
N LYS A 102 -23.09 17.28 -12.50
CA LYS A 102 -24.02 16.75 -13.50
C LYS A 102 -24.12 17.58 -14.79
N ASP A 103 -23.11 18.39 -15.10
CA ASP A 103 -23.03 19.10 -16.40
C ASP A 103 -22.20 18.29 -17.38
N THR A 104 -22.86 17.63 -18.34
CA THR A 104 -22.22 16.82 -19.39
C THR A 104 -22.03 17.60 -20.69
N ILE A 105 -22.53 18.83 -20.79
CA ILE A 105 -22.64 19.57 -22.05
C ILE A 105 -21.41 20.46 -22.30
N HIS A 106 -20.83 21.03 -21.26
CA HIS A 106 -19.79 22.07 -21.39
C HIS A 106 -18.36 21.58 -21.16
N TYR A 107 -18.14 20.23 -21.15
CA TYR A 107 -16.82 19.69 -20.92
C TYR A 107 -15.95 19.76 -22.18
N THR A 108 -14.95 20.63 -22.15
CA THR A 108 -13.89 20.65 -23.17
C THR A 108 -12.53 20.77 -22.45
N PRO A 109 -11.84 19.64 -22.21
CA PRO A 109 -10.53 19.68 -21.56
C PRO A 109 -9.52 20.35 -22.50
N ARG A 110 -8.85 21.39 -22.01
CA ARG A 110 -7.69 21.94 -22.71
C ARG A 110 -6.50 21.03 -22.59
N GLN A 111 -6.26 20.51 -21.37
CA GLN A 111 -5.23 19.50 -21.13
C GLN A 111 -5.86 18.11 -21.22
N LYS A 112 -5.54 17.38 -22.29
CA LYS A 112 -5.94 15.97 -22.43
C LYS A 112 -4.92 15.08 -21.73
N TRP A 113 -5.36 13.98 -21.17
CA TRP A 113 -4.48 12.98 -20.55
C TRP A 113 -3.28 12.63 -21.45
N LEU A 114 -2.08 12.75 -20.90
CA LEU A 114 -0.78 12.53 -21.54
C LEU A 114 -0.44 13.44 -22.72
N SER A 115 -1.23 14.50 -22.97
CA SER A 115 -0.89 15.47 -24.02
C SER A 115 0.34 16.33 -23.63
N PRO A 116 0.98 16.99 -24.61
CA PRO A 116 2.06 17.94 -24.33
C PRO A 116 1.64 19.05 -23.37
N GLU A 117 0.38 19.55 -23.48
CA GLU A 117 -0.16 20.59 -22.62
C GLU A 117 -0.36 20.09 -21.18
N TRP A 118 -0.82 18.84 -21.01
CA TRP A 118 -0.90 18.18 -19.70
C TRP A 118 0.52 18.01 -19.11
N SER A 119 1.46 17.47 -19.87
CA SER A 119 2.84 17.27 -19.43
C SER A 119 3.51 18.59 -19.02
N ALA A 120 3.29 19.68 -19.78
CA ALA A 120 3.82 21.01 -19.45
C ALA A 120 3.22 21.54 -18.14
N MET A 121 1.93 21.32 -17.87
CA MET A 121 1.27 21.77 -16.63
C MET A 121 1.73 20.96 -15.42
N VAL A 122 1.86 19.65 -15.55
CA VAL A 122 2.41 18.77 -14.49
C VAL A 122 3.86 19.15 -14.18
N THR A 123 4.68 19.41 -15.20
CA THR A 123 6.06 19.89 -15.05
C THR A 123 6.11 21.25 -14.32
N TYR A 124 5.22 22.15 -14.66
CA TYR A 124 5.11 23.45 -13.96
C TYR A 124 4.75 23.25 -12.47
N ALA A 125 3.77 22.37 -12.17
CA ALA A 125 3.38 22.09 -10.79
C ALA A 125 4.55 21.52 -9.98
N LYS A 126 5.32 20.59 -10.57
CA LYS A 126 6.54 20.03 -9.95
C LYS A 126 7.55 21.12 -9.64
N SER A 127 7.83 22.00 -10.60
CA SER A 127 8.76 23.11 -10.42
C SER A 127 8.30 24.07 -9.31
N CYS A 128 6.99 24.37 -9.23
CA CYS A 128 6.43 25.18 -8.14
C CYS A 128 6.56 24.48 -6.78
N ALA A 129 6.28 23.18 -6.70
CA ALA A 129 6.45 22.41 -5.46
C ALA A 129 7.91 22.44 -5.00
N ASP A 130 8.86 22.20 -5.90
CA ASP A 130 10.29 22.26 -5.61
C ASP A 130 10.71 23.65 -5.08
N SER A 131 10.23 24.73 -5.69
CA SER A 131 10.53 26.10 -5.23
C SER A 131 10.00 26.40 -3.83
N LEU A 132 8.94 25.73 -3.42
CA LEU A 132 8.34 25.82 -2.08
C LEU A 132 8.97 24.82 -1.08
N GLY A 133 9.95 24.02 -1.50
CA GLY A 133 10.56 22.97 -0.69
C GLY A 133 9.62 21.79 -0.40
N MET A 134 8.56 21.64 -1.19
CA MET A 134 7.57 20.55 -1.11
C MET A 134 7.98 19.36 -2.00
N GLY A 135 7.52 18.15 -1.64
CA GLY A 135 7.57 17.02 -2.53
C GLY A 135 6.43 17.03 -3.56
N CYS A 136 6.62 16.33 -4.66
CA CYS A 136 5.59 16.16 -5.68
C CYS A 136 5.70 14.77 -6.30
N ASP A 137 4.75 13.91 -5.98
CA ASP A 137 4.58 12.59 -6.56
C ASP A 137 3.50 12.60 -7.63
N PHE A 138 3.39 11.51 -8.37
CA PHE A 138 2.43 11.38 -9.46
C PHE A 138 1.70 10.05 -9.38
N THR A 139 0.37 10.07 -9.39
CA THR A 139 -0.41 8.88 -9.68
C THR A 139 -0.06 8.40 -11.09
N PHE A 140 0.39 7.14 -11.21
CA PHE A 140 0.82 6.58 -12.51
C PHE A 140 -0.36 6.05 -13.32
N GLY A 141 -1.45 6.80 -13.29
CA GLY A 141 -2.71 6.50 -13.96
C GLY A 141 -3.61 7.73 -13.99
N SER A 142 -4.70 7.65 -14.74
CA SER A 142 -5.70 8.71 -14.80
C SER A 142 -6.88 8.49 -13.87
N LEU A 143 -7.06 7.29 -13.38
CA LEU A 143 -8.18 6.88 -12.55
C LEU A 143 -7.79 5.59 -11.81
N TRP A 144 -8.77 5.01 -11.13
CA TRP A 144 -8.70 3.70 -10.52
C TRP A 144 -9.85 2.81 -11.02
N PRO A 145 -9.71 1.50 -11.03
CA PRO A 145 -8.45 0.77 -10.83
C PRO A 145 -7.39 1.12 -11.90
N PHE A 146 -6.17 0.62 -11.72
CA PHE A 146 -5.01 0.97 -12.56
C PHE A 146 -5.28 0.74 -14.06
N GLY A 147 -5.27 1.83 -14.82
CA GLY A 147 -5.56 1.84 -16.26
C GLY A 147 -5.77 3.26 -16.80
N ASP A 148 -6.17 3.39 -18.02
CA ASP A 148 -6.54 4.68 -18.64
C ASP A 148 -7.39 4.49 -19.91
N ILE A 149 -7.81 5.63 -20.51
CA ILE A 149 -8.57 5.65 -21.78
C ILE A 149 -7.77 5.14 -22.99
N ASN A 150 -6.49 4.90 -22.85
CA ASN A 150 -5.60 4.44 -23.92
C ASN A 150 -5.22 2.95 -23.78
N VAL A 151 -5.68 2.25 -22.73
CA VAL A 151 -5.52 0.80 -22.63
C VAL A 151 -6.37 0.13 -23.73
N PRO A 152 -5.76 -0.62 -24.67
CA PRO A 152 -6.51 -1.32 -25.71
C PRO A 152 -7.22 -2.54 -25.13
N PHE A 153 -8.27 -3.00 -25.79
CA PHE A 153 -9.11 -4.11 -25.33
C PHE A 153 -8.33 -5.42 -25.12
N ASP A 154 -7.34 -5.69 -25.93
CA ASP A 154 -6.48 -6.89 -25.85
C ASP A 154 -5.38 -6.82 -24.76
N GLU A 155 -5.17 -5.64 -24.17
CA GLU A 155 -4.30 -5.41 -23.03
C GLU A 155 -5.08 -5.15 -21.71
N ALA A 156 -6.41 -5.28 -21.77
CA ALA A 156 -7.28 -5.06 -20.62
C ALA A 156 -7.49 -6.33 -19.79
N THR A 157 -7.81 -6.14 -18.49
CA THR A 157 -8.10 -7.21 -17.53
C THR A 157 -9.09 -8.24 -18.07
N MET A 158 -8.77 -9.53 -17.92
CA MET A 158 -9.52 -10.64 -18.47
C MET A 158 -10.20 -11.49 -17.39
N ASN A 159 -11.34 -12.09 -17.76
CA ASN A 159 -12.08 -13.05 -16.95
C ASN A 159 -12.08 -14.43 -17.60
N MET A 160 -11.78 -15.50 -16.85
CA MET A 160 -11.76 -16.89 -17.37
C MET A 160 -13.13 -17.41 -17.81
N THR A 161 -14.20 -16.96 -17.14
CA THR A 161 -15.57 -17.44 -17.42
C THR A 161 -16.27 -16.64 -18.51
N ASP A 162 -15.78 -15.44 -18.81
CA ASP A 162 -16.30 -14.58 -19.88
C ASP A 162 -15.15 -13.93 -20.66
N PRO A 163 -14.72 -14.50 -21.78
CA PRO A 163 -13.63 -13.96 -22.59
C PRO A 163 -13.90 -12.58 -23.18
N THR A 164 -15.17 -12.17 -23.26
CA THR A 164 -15.59 -10.86 -23.77
C THR A 164 -15.60 -9.76 -22.73
N TRP A 165 -15.57 -10.13 -21.45
CA TRP A 165 -15.57 -9.18 -20.34
C TRP A 165 -14.24 -8.44 -20.23
N ARG A 166 -14.35 -7.14 -20.00
CA ARG A 166 -13.25 -6.27 -19.61
C ARG A 166 -13.77 -5.28 -18.60
N GLN A 167 -12.98 -5.01 -17.56
CA GLN A 167 -13.35 -3.98 -16.61
C GLN A 167 -13.09 -2.60 -17.20
N GLU A 168 -14.10 -1.74 -17.15
CA GLU A 168 -13.96 -0.34 -17.51
C GLU A 168 -13.43 0.45 -16.29
N ILE A 169 -12.59 1.47 -16.53
CA ILE A 169 -12.17 2.39 -15.47
C ILE A 169 -13.35 3.22 -14.98
N ALA A 170 -13.31 3.67 -13.73
CA ALA A 170 -14.42 4.26 -13.00
C ALA A 170 -15.12 5.47 -13.67
N ALA A 171 -14.48 6.13 -14.62
CA ALA A 171 -15.03 7.32 -15.27
C ALA A 171 -14.94 7.29 -16.81
N SER A 172 -14.82 6.10 -17.40
CA SER A 172 -14.73 5.95 -18.85
C SER A 172 -15.93 6.52 -19.62
N TRP A 173 -17.09 6.59 -18.99
CA TRP A 173 -18.31 7.10 -19.58
C TRP A 173 -18.34 8.63 -19.81
N ASP A 174 -17.42 9.39 -19.22
CA ASP A 174 -17.28 10.84 -19.48
C ASP A 174 -16.41 11.15 -20.71
N TYR A 175 -15.80 10.13 -21.29
CA TYR A 175 -14.97 10.25 -22.48
C TYR A 175 -15.69 9.66 -23.71
N PRO A 176 -15.41 10.17 -24.90
CA PRO A 176 -15.97 9.59 -26.14
C PRO A 176 -15.52 8.14 -26.37
N LYS A 177 -14.44 7.72 -25.72
CA LYS A 177 -13.85 6.39 -25.81
C LYS A 177 -13.84 5.72 -24.43
N LYS A 178 -14.24 4.46 -24.38
CA LYS A 178 -14.12 3.63 -23.17
C LYS A 178 -12.66 3.46 -22.78
N GLY A 179 -12.36 3.62 -21.51
CA GLY A 179 -11.09 3.26 -20.91
C GLY A 179 -11.20 1.92 -20.17
N TYR A 180 -10.09 1.20 -20.10
CA TYR A 180 -10.06 -0.11 -19.47
C TYR A 180 -9.02 -0.20 -18.36
N VAL A 181 -9.30 -1.08 -17.41
CA VAL A 181 -8.34 -1.53 -16.41
C VAL A 181 -7.30 -2.40 -17.09
N LEU A 182 -6.02 -2.12 -16.83
CA LEU A 182 -4.91 -2.85 -17.42
C LEU A 182 -4.92 -4.33 -17.01
N ASP A 183 -4.52 -5.23 -17.90
CA ASP A 183 -4.18 -6.60 -17.52
C ASP A 183 -2.89 -6.63 -16.70
N HIS A 184 -3.03 -6.59 -15.38
CA HIS A 184 -1.92 -6.60 -14.43
C HIS A 184 -1.08 -7.89 -14.50
N LEU A 185 -1.64 -8.97 -15.04
CA LEU A 185 -0.93 -10.23 -15.20
C LEU A 185 -0.06 -10.25 -16.46
N ASN A 186 -0.30 -9.31 -17.39
CA ASN A 186 0.40 -9.20 -18.66
C ASN A 186 1.54 -8.19 -18.57
N LYS A 187 2.75 -8.70 -18.48
CA LYS A 187 3.95 -7.87 -18.35
C LYS A 187 4.17 -6.93 -19.54
N ASP A 188 3.86 -7.39 -20.76
CA ASP A 188 4.04 -6.57 -21.96
C ASP A 188 3.01 -5.44 -22.01
N ALA A 189 1.75 -5.72 -21.66
CA ALA A 189 0.72 -4.69 -21.50
C ALA A 189 1.14 -3.62 -20.49
N PHE A 190 1.70 -4.03 -19.35
CA PHE A 190 2.25 -3.10 -18.37
C PHE A 190 3.38 -2.23 -18.96
N TYR A 191 4.32 -2.81 -19.71
CA TYR A 191 5.42 -2.05 -20.29
C TYR A 191 4.96 -1.09 -21.39
N HIS A 192 3.97 -1.44 -22.20
CA HIS A 192 3.35 -0.53 -23.18
C HIS A 192 2.69 0.66 -22.49
N TYR A 193 1.91 0.39 -21.45
CA TYR A 193 1.29 1.42 -20.60
C TYR A 193 2.35 2.33 -19.97
N ALA A 194 3.34 1.74 -19.32
CA ALA A 194 4.38 2.45 -18.59
C ALA A 194 5.31 3.26 -19.50
N PHE A 195 5.54 2.81 -20.74
CA PHE A 195 6.26 3.59 -21.74
C PHE A 195 5.51 4.88 -22.10
N ARG A 196 4.21 4.78 -22.38
CA ARG A 196 3.35 5.90 -22.77
C ARG A 196 3.26 6.93 -21.64
N THR A 197 2.87 6.48 -20.45
CA THR A 197 2.70 7.34 -19.26
C THR A 197 4.02 7.91 -18.79
N GLY A 198 5.08 7.09 -18.76
CA GLY A 198 6.42 7.51 -18.35
C GLY A 198 7.03 8.57 -19.26
N ASN A 199 6.82 8.49 -20.57
CA ASN A 199 7.30 9.51 -21.51
C ASN A 199 6.63 10.88 -21.27
N ALA A 200 5.32 10.87 -20.99
CA ALA A 200 4.59 12.11 -20.69
C ALA A 200 5.01 12.73 -19.35
N LEU A 201 5.37 11.91 -18.35
CA LEU A 201 5.83 12.36 -17.03
C LEU A 201 7.31 12.74 -16.98
N LYS A 202 8.14 12.21 -17.88
CA LYS A 202 9.60 12.38 -17.84
C LYS A 202 10.08 13.82 -17.62
N PRO A 203 9.50 14.87 -18.23
CA PRO A 203 9.92 16.26 -17.96
C PRO A 203 9.66 16.68 -16.49
N ALA A 204 8.62 16.16 -15.86
CA ALA A 204 8.25 16.46 -14.47
C ALA A 204 9.10 15.70 -13.45
N LEU A 205 9.84 14.66 -13.85
CA LEU A 205 10.73 13.89 -12.96
C LEU A 205 12.12 14.52 -12.78
N ILE A 206 12.30 15.76 -13.29
CA ILE A 206 13.51 16.56 -13.09
C ILE A 206 13.37 17.36 -11.79
N GLY A 207 14.48 17.55 -11.07
CA GLY A 207 14.51 18.29 -9.80
C GLY A 207 14.60 17.36 -8.59
N SER A 208 13.84 17.64 -7.54
CA SER A 208 13.79 16.77 -6.35
C SER A 208 13.21 15.39 -6.71
N LEU A 209 13.67 14.35 -6.02
CA LEU A 209 13.24 12.99 -6.25
C LEU A 209 11.72 12.84 -6.03
N SER A 210 11.02 12.33 -7.04
CA SER A 210 9.56 12.10 -7.04
C SER A 210 9.24 10.61 -6.98
N GLY A 211 8.05 10.29 -6.51
CA GLY A 211 7.46 8.97 -6.56
C GLY A 211 6.45 8.81 -7.68
N LEU A 212 6.32 7.58 -8.15
CA LEU A 212 5.17 7.14 -8.93
C LEU A 212 4.27 6.33 -8.02
N PHE A 213 2.99 6.71 -7.97
CA PHE A 213 2.01 6.09 -7.11
C PHE A 213 1.10 5.14 -7.89
N CYS A 214 0.81 3.98 -7.29
CA CYS A 214 -0.21 3.06 -7.73
C CYS A 214 -1.19 2.82 -6.59
N ASP A 215 -2.47 3.02 -6.89
CA ASP A 215 -3.60 2.86 -5.97
C ASP A 215 -3.91 1.39 -5.67
N SER A 216 -4.88 1.14 -4.77
CA SER A 216 -5.35 -0.17 -4.37
C SER A 216 -5.84 -1.01 -5.55
N TRP A 217 -5.88 -2.32 -5.32
CA TRP A 217 -6.36 -3.28 -6.31
C TRP A 217 -7.89 -3.35 -6.29
N GLU A 218 -8.53 -2.79 -7.27
CA GLU A 218 -9.99 -2.77 -7.37
C GLU A 218 -10.50 -3.52 -8.61
N VAL A 219 -9.92 -4.68 -8.88
CA VAL A 219 -10.35 -5.54 -9.99
C VAL A 219 -11.54 -6.39 -9.56
N GLU A 220 -12.65 -6.26 -10.26
CA GLU A 220 -13.95 -6.81 -9.85
C GLU A 220 -14.13 -8.30 -10.15
N THR A 221 -13.31 -8.90 -11.01
CA THR A 221 -13.49 -10.31 -11.35
C THR A 221 -12.85 -11.27 -10.36
N LYS A 222 -13.59 -12.29 -9.97
CA LYS A 222 -13.10 -13.42 -9.18
C LYS A 222 -12.28 -14.42 -9.98
N HIS A 223 -12.48 -14.46 -11.30
CA HIS A 223 -11.86 -15.43 -12.22
C HIS A 223 -10.80 -14.74 -13.09
N LEU A 224 -9.86 -14.06 -12.44
CA LEU A 224 -8.81 -13.30 -13.10
C LEU A 224 -7.88 -14.21 -13.91
N THR A 225 -7.59 -13.81 -15.13
CA THR A 225 -6.70 -14.56 -16.02
C THR A 225 -5.96 -13.63 -16.98
N THR A 226 -4.99 -14.20 -17.68
CA THR A 226 -4.30 -13.56 -18.82
C THR A 226 -3.99 -14.60 -19.89
N LYS A 227 -3.56 -14.15 -21.04
CA LYS A 227 -3.17 -15.04 -22.15
C LYS A 227 -2.06 -16.02 -21.69
N GLY A 228 -2.27 -17.32 -21.94
CA GLY A 228 -1.32 -18.37 -21.57
C GLY A 228 -1.33 -18.81 -20.09
N PHE A 229 -2.22 -18.23 -19.26
CA PHE A 229 -2.29 -18.59 -17.84
C PHE A 229 -2.59 -20.06 -17.60
N ASN A 230 -3.59 -20.65 -18.29
CA ASN A 230 -3.95 -22.07 -18.14
C ASN A 230 -2.83 -23.01 -18.58
N GLU A 231 -2.08 -22.66 -19.62
CA GLU A 231 -0.92 -23.45 -20.05
C GLU A 231 0.18 -23.44 -18.99
N LYS A 232 0.46 -22.29 -18.40
CA LYS A 232 1.42 -22.14 -17.32
C LYS A 232 0.98 -22.91 -16.08
N PHE A 233 -0.31 -22.86 -15.74
CA PHE A 233 -0.91 -23.61 -14.64
C PHE A 233 -0.71 -25.11 -14.83
N ARG A 234 -1.11 -25.66 -15.99
CA ARG A 234 -0.95 -27.08 -16.34
C ARG A 234 0.51 -27.53 -16.31
N LYS A 235 1.42 -26.70 -16.82
CA LYS A 235 2.85 -27.00 -16.77
C LYS A 235 3.38 -27.09 -15.35
N ARG A 236 2.88 -26.23 -14.45
CA ARG A 236 3.35 -26.15 -13.06
C ARG A 236 2.79 -27.24 -12.17
N PHE A 237 1.47 -27.45 -12.26
CA PHE A 237 0.74 -28.33 -11.35
C PHE A 237 0.40 -29.70 -11.93
N HIS A 238 0.71 -29.95 -13.22
CA HIS A 238 0.53 -31.21 -13.95
C HIS A 238 -0.93 -31.67 -14.08
N TYR A 239 -1.88 -30.75 -14.00
CA TYR A 239 -3.30 -30.97 -14.30
C TYR A 239 -3.94 -29.71 -14.90
N ASP A 240 -5.15 -29.87 -15.48
CA ASP A 240 -5.85 -28.79 -16.15
C ASP A 240 -6.76 -28.02 -15.15
N LEU A 241 -6.74 -26.69 -15.21
CA LEU A 241 -7.61 -25.81 -14.41
C LEU A 241 -9.03 -25.75 -14.92
N VAL A 242 -9.23 -25.90 -16.25
CA VAL A 242 -10.52 -25.68 -16.94
C VAL A 242 -11.70 -26.42 -16.31
N PRO A 243 -11.59 -27.73 -15.93
CA PRO A 243 -12.72 -28.46 -15.33
C PRO A 243 -13.19 -27.92 -13.97
N TYR A 244 -12.42 -27.05 -13.34
CA TYR A 244 -12.69 -26.57 -11.97
C TYR A 244 -13.13 -25.09 -11.93
N ILE A 245 -13.08 -24.37 -13.05
CA ILE A 245 -13.29 -22.91 -13.08
C ILE A 245 -14.64 -22.51 -12.50
N ASP A 246 -15.74 -23.16 -12.92
CA ASP A 246 -17.09 -22.79 -12.50
C ASP A 246 -17.34 -22.96 -10.97
N SER A 247 -16.59 -23.84 -10.35
CA SER A 247 -16.69 -24.13 -8.92
C SER A 247 -15.44 -23.71 -8.14
N LEU A 248 -14.58 -22.90 -8.72
CA LEU A 248 -13.26 -22.53 -8.16
C LEU A 248 -13.36 -21.93 -6.76
N TYR A 249 -14.43 -21.21 -6.47
CA TYR A 249 -14.68 -20.60 -5.15
C TYR A 249 -15.56 -21.45 -4.21
N SER A 250 -15.88 -22.69 -4.59
CA SER A 250 -16.49 -23.64 -3.67
C SER A 250 -15.53 -23.96 -2.51
N LYS A 251 -16.08 -24.03 -1.28
CA LYS A 251 -15.32 -24.45 -0.08
C LYS A 251 -15.11 -25.96 0.00
N ARG A 252 -15.74 -26.73 -0.91
CA ARG A 252 -15.63 -28.19 -0.94
C ARG A 252 -14.32 -28.64 -1.60
N MET A 253 -13.78 -29.76 -1.12
CA MET A 253 -12.70 -30.43 -1.82
C MET A 253 -13.26 -31.10 -3.11
N PRO A 254 -12.50 -31.14 -4.23
CA PRO A 254 -11.12 -30.67 -4.37
C PRO A 254 -10.99 -29.18 -4.73
N TYR A 255 -12.10 -28.43 -4.89
CA TYR A 255 -12.09 -27.06 -5.42
C TYR A 255 -11.24 -26.11 -4.57
N ALA A 256 -11.33 -26.21 -3.23
CA ALA A 256 -10.51 -25.41 -2.33
C ALA A 256 -9.01 -25.62 -2.58
N ALA A 257 -8.58 -26.87 -2.81
CA ALA A 257 -7.18 -27.21 -3.10
C ALA A 257 -6.73 -26.74 -4.47
N VAL A 258 -7.62 -26.84 -5.49
CA VAL A 258 -7.35 -26.29 -6.84
C VAL A 258 -7.24 -24.78 -6.78
N ARG A 259 -8.13 -24.12 -6.01
CA ARG A 259 -8.07 -22.66 -5.79
C ARG A 259 -6.75 -22.23 -5.14
N TYR A 260 -6.24 -22.98 -4.17
CA TYR A 260 -4.93 -22.71 -3.60
C TYR A 260 -3.85 -22.68 -4.68
N ASN A 261 -3.80 -23.68 -5.55
CA ASN A 261 -2.83 -23.73 -6.65
C ASN A 261 -3.03 -22.56 -7.63
N TYR A 262 -4.28 -22.22 -7.94
CA TYR A 262 -4.62 -21.06 -8.76
C TYR A 262 -4.12 -19.75 -8.12
N MET A 263 -4.43 -19.52 -6.85
CA MET A 263 -3.99 -18.32 -6.11
C MET A 263 -2.48 -18.24 -5.98
N LYS A 264 -1.80 -19.36 -5.81
CA LYS A 264 -0.33 -19.43 -5.76
C LYS A 264 0.31 -18.97 -7.08
N LEU A 265 -0.21 -19.42 -8.21
CA LEU A 265 0.24 -18.97 -9.53
C LEU A 265 -0.15 -17.51 -9.78
N LEU A 266 -1.37 -17.13 -9.43
CA LEU A 266 -1.87 -15.77 -9.59
C LEU A 266 -1.01 -14.77 -8.80
N SER A 267 -0.68 -15.11 -7.56
CA SER A 267 0.21 -14.32 -6.70
C SER A 267 1.56 -14.06 -7.36
N GLU A 268 2.16 -15.08 -7.98
CA GLU A 268 3.43 -14.92 -8.70
C GLU A 268 3.30 -13.95 -9.87
N TYR A 269 2.23 -14.06 -10.65
CA TYR A 269 1.98 -13.13 -11.76
C TYR A 269 1.82 -11.69 -11.28
N VAL A 270 1.01 -11.47 -10.24
CA VAL A 270 0.77 -10.14 -9.66
C VAL A 270 2.06 -9.52 -9.15
N ILE A 271 2.86 -10.28 -8.40
CA ILE A 271 4.10 -9.76 -7.81
C ILE A 271 5.17 -9.53 -8.90
N GLU A 272 5.42 -10.52 -9.78
CA GLU A 272 6.52 -10.44 -10.76
C GLU A 272 6.20 -9.54 -11.95
N ASN A 273 4.99 -9.65 -12.51
CA ASN A 273 4.63 -8.96 -13.73
C ASN A 273 4.12 -7.55 -13.47
N PHE A 274 3.54 -7.27 -12.30
CA PHE A 274 3.03 -5.96 -11.98
C PHE A 274 3.88 -5.22 -10.93
N TYR A 275 3.87 -5.59 -9.65
CA TYR A 275 4.52 -4.78 -8.61
C TYR A 275 6.04 -4.64 -8.76
N LYS A 276 6.75 -5.72 -9.02
CA LYS A 276 8.20 -5.66 -9.29
C LYS A 276 8.50 -4.93 -10.59
N SER A 277 7.67 -5.12 -11.61
CA SER A 277 7.80 -4.40 -12.90
C SER A 277 7.52 -2.92 -12.74
N PHE A 278 6.52 -2.54 -11.93
CA PHE A 278 6.20 -1.15 -11.57
C PHE A 278 7.39 -0.48 -10.86
N THR A 279 7.94 -1.12 -9.83
CA THR A 279 9.11 -0.62 -9.10
C THR A 279 10.32 -0.48 -10.01
N LYS A 280 10.60 -1.51 -10.83
CA LYS A 280 11.69 -1.46 -11.82
C LYS A 280 11.52 -0.30 -12.79
N LYS A 281 10.31 -0.12 -13.32
CA LYS A 281 10.01 0.97 -14.27
C LYS A 281 10.12 2.34 -13.63
N SER A 282 9.69 2.48 -12.39
CA SER A 282 9.88 3.71 -11.61
C SER A 282 11.37 4.05 -11.50
N HIS A 283 12.23 3.08 -11.17
CA HIS A 283 13.69 3.29 -11.12
C HIS A 283 14.28 3.67 -12.47
N GLU A 284 13.86 3.03 -13.56
CA GLU A 284 14.28 3.38 -14.92
C GLU A 284 13.93 4.83 -15.28
N LEU A 285 12.83 5.35 -14.78
CA LEU A 285 12.41 6.74 -14.94
C LEU A 285 13.12 7.70 -13.98
N GLY A 286 13.88 7.18 -13.00
CA GLY A 286 14.57 7.97 -11.97
C GLY A 286 13.64 8.39 -10.83
N ALA A 287 12.56 7.64 -10.61
CA ALA A 287 11.57 7.82 -9.55
C ALA A 287 11.58 6.63 -8.59
N TYR A 288 10.99 6.77 -7.40
CA TYR A 288 10.66 5.63 -6.52
C TYR A 288 9.22 5.18 -6.73
N SER A 289 8.94 3.92 -6.34
CA SER A 289 7.57 3.39 -6.32
C SER A 289 6.94 3.61 -4.95
N ARG A 290 5.69 4.12 -4.91
CA ARG A 290 4.84 4.16 -3.73
C ARG A 290 3.52 3.49 -4.08
N VAL A 291 3.13 2.44 -3.35
CA VAL A 291 2.08 1.54 -3.83
C VAL A 291 1.20 1.05 -2.68
N GLN A 292 -0.10 1.08 -2.91
CA GLN A 292 -1.07 0.30 -2.17
C GLN A 292 -1.20 -1.07 -2.83
N CYS A 293 -0.88 -2.12 -2.07
CA CYS A 293 -1.08 -3.49 -2.56
C CYS A 293 -2.39 -4.10 -2.00
N SER A 294 -3.16 -3.33 -1.23
CA SER A 294 -4.44 -3.76 -0.65
C SER A 294 -5.40 -4.25 -1.74
N GLY A 295 -6.11 -5.33 -1.46
CA GLY A 295 -7.04 -5.97 -2.39
C GLY A 295 -6.40 -6.88 -3.45
N ALA A 296 -5.08 -6.89 -3.61
CA ALA A 296 -4.43 -7.72 -4.63
C ALA A 296 -4.50 -9.23 -4.31
N PRO A 297 -4.84 -10.08 -5.28
CA PRO A 297 -4.94 -11.52 -5.09
C PRO A 297 -3.55 -12.19 -5.07
N CYS A 298 -2.76 -11.88 -4.04
CA CYS A 298 -1.38 -12.35 -3.92
C CYS A 298 -0.96 -12.52 -2.45
N ASP A 299 0.27 -12.99 -2.24
CA ASP A 299 0.93 -12.88 -0.93
C ASP A 299 1.19 -11.39 -0.64
N ILE A 300 0.41 -10.85 0.26
CA ILE A 300 0.36 -9.41 0.50
C ILE A 300 1.65 -8.86 1.13
N ILE A 301 2.33 -9.64 1.99
CA ILE A 301 3.61 -9.24 2.57
C ILE A 301 4.66 -9.14 1.46
N SER A 302 4.75 -10.14 0.58
CA SER A 302 5.69 -10.13 -0.53
C SER A 302 5.42 -9.01 -1.53
N ALA A 303 4.14 -8.69 -1.77
CA ALA A 303 3.76 -7.56 -2.62
C ALA A 303 4.26 -6.23 -2.04
N TYR A 304 3.93 -5.91 -0.79
CA TYR A 304 4.41 -4.69 -0.12
C TYR A 304 5.94 -4.65 0.03
N ALA A 305 6.58 -5.80 0.20
CA ALA A 305 8.03 -5.89 0.25
C ALA A 305 8.70 -5.62 -1.11
N SER A 306 7.99 -5.71 -2.23
CA SER A 306 8.52 -5.52 -3.58
C SER A 306 8.56 -4.06 -4.05
N VAL A 307 7.93 -3.13 -3.33
CA VAL A 307 7.87 -1.70 -3.67
C VAL A 307 8.76 -0.86 -2.76
N ASP A 308 9.11 0.38 -3.13
CA ASP A 308 10.04 1.18 -2.31
C ASP A 308 9.38 1.75 -1.06
N ILE A 309 8.18 2.32 -1.19
CA ILE A 309 7.39 2.86 -0.10
C ILE A 309 6.04 2.15 -0.09
N PRO A 310 5.80 1.23 0.85
CA PRO A 310 4.51 0.60 1.02
C PRO A 310 3.51 1.58 1.63
N GLU A 311 2.32 1.64 1.05
CA GLU A 311 1.22 2.49 1.52
C GLU A 311 0.05 1.64 2.01
N SER A 312 -0.37 1.90 3.24
CA SER A 312 -1.61 1.37 3.82
C SER A 312 -2.81 2.23 3.41
N GLU A 313 -3.97 1.76 3.75
CA GLU A 313 -5.24 2.44 3.49
C GLU A 313 -6.12 2.38 4.74
N ALA A 314 -6.84 3.45 5.05
CA ALA A 314 -7.71 3.56 6.20
C ALA A 314 -9.13 3.97 5.79
N LEU A 315 -9.69 3.28 4.82
CA LEU A 315 -11.06 3.38 4.35
C LEU A 315 -11.78 2.02 4.49
N LEU A 316 -11.42 1.09 3.62
CA LEU A 316 -12.00 -0.26 3.60
C LEU A 316 -11.35 -1.17 4.64
N TYR A 317 -10.22 -0.74 5.17
CA TYR A 317 -9.38 -1.52 6.08
C TYR A 317 -9.36 -0.86 7.45
N GLU A 318 -9.55 -1.66 8.48
CA GLU A 318 -9.37 -1.20 9.85
C GLU A 318 -7.91 -0.78 10.11
N PRO A 319 -7.64 0.14 11.06
CA PRO A 319 -6.27 0.58 11.37
C PRO A 319 -5.29 -0.56 11.63
N SER A 320 -5.76 -1.69 12.18
CA SER A 320 -4.97 -2.90 12.44
C SER A 320 -4.37 -3.53 11.18
N TYR A 321 -4.96 -3.34 10.01
CA TYR A 321 -4.42 -3.79 8.72
C TYR A 321 -3.02 -3.21 8.46
N SER A 322 -2.76 -1.99 8.92
CA SER A 322 -1.46 -1.33 8.77
C SER A 322 -0.30 -2.13 9.37
N ASN A 323 -0.57 -3.05 10.32
CA ASN A 323 0.45 -3.96 10.84
C ASN A 323 1.02 -4.90 9.75
N ILE A 324 0.23 -5.29 8.75
CA ILE A 324 0.71 -6.11 7.64
C ILE A 324 1.70 -5.30 6.80
N VAL A 325 1.35 -4.06 6.50
CA VAL A 325 2.18 -3.13 5.72
C VAL A 325 3.48 -2.79 6.46
N ALA A 326 3.38 -2.51 7.77
CA ALA A 326 4.53 -2.23 8.64
C ALA A 326 5.42 -3.47 8.83
N SER A 327 4.84 -4.68 8.87
CA SER A 327 5.58 -5.94 8.89
C SER A 327 6.38 -6.11 7.60
N ALA A 328 5.76 -5.96 6.46
CA ALA A 328 6.43 -6.05 5.15
C ALA A 328 7.56 -5.02 5.03
N ALA A 329 7.34 -3.79 5.51
CA ALA A 329 8.37 -2.75 5.55
C ALA A 329 9.58 -3.17 6.39
N GLY A 330 9.37 -3.59 7.64
CA GLY A 330 10.46 -4.00 8.53
C GLY A 330 11.18 -5.27 8.04
N LEU A 331 10.45 -6.27 7.53
CA LEU A 331 11.01 -7.49 6.93
C LEU A 331 11.91 -7.19 5.72
N SER A 332 11.64 -6.12 5.00
CA SER A 332 12.40 -5.70 3.81
C SER A 332 13.31 -4.48 4.03
N GLY A 333 13.52 -4.05 5.29
CA GLY A 333 14.42 -2.95 5.65
C GLY A 333 13.95 -1.57 5.15
N LYS A 334 12.63 -1.31 5.11
CA LYS A 334 12.06 -0.04 4.67
C LYS A 334 11.69 0.83 5.87
N ARG A 335 12.11 2.08 5.82
CA ARG A 335 11.93 3.02 6.92
C ARG A 335 10.58 3.72 6.92
N VAL A 336 10.00 3.98 5.75
CA VAL A 336 8.78 4.77 5.59
C VAL A 336 7.61 3.86 5.28
N VAL A 337 6.53 4.01 6.03
CA VAL A 337 5.22 3.39 5.82
C VAL A 337 4.20 4.51 5.75
N THR A 338 3.63 4.72 4.57
CA THR A 338 2.60 5.74 4.37
C THR A 338 1.20 5.14 4.56
N SER A 339 0.19 5.97 4.74
CA SER A 339 -1.21 5.56 4.70
C SER A 339 -2.04 6.64 4.01
N GLU A 340 -2.83 6.23 3.04
CA GLU A 340 -4.00 6.99 2.63
C GLU A 340 -4.96 7.08 3.81
N THR A 341 -5.40 8.29 4.12
CA THR A 341 -6.11 8.52 5.38
C THR A 341 -7.21 9.55 5.18
N PHE A 342 -8.31 9.38 5.93
CA PHE A 342 -9.49 10.24 5.94
C PHE A 342 -10.39 10.13 4.70
N THR A 343 -10.28 9.06 3.94
CA THR A 343 -11.18 8.73 2.85
C THR A 343 -12.53 8.34 3.41
N CYS A 344 -13.62 8.94 2.93
CA CYS A 344 -14.99 8.64 3.35
C CYS A 344 -15.16 8.49 4.87
N LEU A 345 -14.59 9.42 5.65
CA LEU A 345 -14.43 9.31 7.10
C LEU A 345 -15.70 8.87 7.83
N TYR A 346 -16.86 9.44 7.46
CA TYR A 346 -18.16 9.14 8.07
C TYR A 346 -19.05 8.24 7.22
N GLY A 347 -18.50 7.66 6.15
CA GLY A 347 -19.19 6.76 5.26
C GLY A 347 -19.48 7.32 3.88
N TRP A 348 -20.15 6.52 3.08
CA TRP A 348 -20.53 6.77 1.70
C TRP A 348 -22.04 6.76 1.58
N PRO A 349 -22.68 7.71 0.82
CA PRO A 349 -22.11 8.94 0.28
C PRO A 349 -22.39 10.17 1.16
N ARG A 350 -21.37 10.93 1.55
CA ARG A 350 -21.47 12.38 1.82
C ARG A 350 -22.08 12.87 3.13
N ASP A 351 -22.30 12.07 4.11
CA ASP A 351 -22.71 12.60 5.39
C ASP A 351 -21.59 13.47 5.97
N HIS A 352 -21.96 14.65 6.47
CA HIS A 352 -21.06 15.61 7.14
C HIS A 352 -19.88 16.13 6.31
N HIS A 353 -19.99 16.15 4.97
CA HIS A 353 -18.94 16.72 4.10
C HIS A 353 -18.83 18.24 4.30
N SER A 354 -17.63 18.73 4.62
CA SER A 354 -17.29 20.09 5.05
C SER A 354 -17.70 20.42 6.50
N GLU A 355 -18.16 19.41 7.24
CA GLU A 355 -18.50 19.50 8.67
C GLU A 355 -17.60 18.60 9.52
N GLU A 356 -16.56 18.03 8.92
CA GLU A 356 -15.65 17.09 9.54
C GLU A 356 -15.04 17.66 10.82
N GLN A 357 -14.84 16.84 11.83
CA GLN A 357 -14.30 17.24 13.12
C GLN A 357 -12.86 16.76 13.29
N THR A 358 -11.94 17.67 13.55
CA THR A 358 -10.51 17.38 13.71
C THR A 358 -10.24 16.33 14.78
N ALA A 359 -11.09 16.26 15.81
CA ALA A 359 -11.00 15.26 16.86
C ALA A 359 -11.20 13.82 16.32
N ASP A 360 -12.13 13.62 15.39
CA ASP A 360 -12.37 12.31 14.75
C ASP A 360 -11.21 11.92 13.83
N LEU A 361 -10.68 12.90 13.06
CA LEU A 361 -9.50 12.67 12.23
C LEU A 361 -8.28 12.26 13.09
N LYS A 362 -8.10 12.96 14.23
CA LYS A 362 -7.02 12.64 15.16
C LYS A 362 -7.14 11.25 15.74
N LEU A 363 -8.34 10.83 16.12
CA LEU A 363 -8.60 9.51 16.68
C LEU A 363 -8.18 8.41 15.69
N LEU A 364 -8.54 8.56 14.41
CA LEU A 364 -8.14 7.64 13.36
C LEU A 364 -6.62 7.66 13.10
N ALA A 365 -6.02 8.85 13.01
CA ALA A 365 -4.58 8.99 12.80
C ALA A 365 -3.78 8.33 13.95
N ASP A 366 -4.21 8.49 15.19
CA ASP A 366 -3.58 7.87 16.35
C ASP A 366 -3.65 6.34 16.30
N ALA A 367 -4.80 5.79 15.90
CA ALA A 367 -4.95 4.35 15.70
C ALA A 367 -3.98 3.83 14.61
N ILE A 368 -3.85 4.54 13.50
CA ILE A 368 -2.95 4.15 12.40
C ILE A 368 -1.49 4.24 12.83
N PHE A 369 -1.08 5.29 13.53
CA PHE A 369 0.28 5.42 14.08
C PHE A 369 0.63 4.28 15.05
N ALA A 370 -0.30 3.90 15.92
CA ALA A 370 -0.12 2.78 16.84
C ALA A 370 -0.06 1.41 16.14
N ASN A 371 -0.39 1.35 14.83
CA ASN A 371 -0.33 0.18 13.99
C ASN A 371 0.80 0.25 12.93
N GLY A 372 1.75 1.18 13.07
CA GLY A 372 3.03 1.17 12.38
C GLY A 372 3.17 2.10 11.19
N VAL A 373 2.13 2.84 10.83
CA VAL A 373 2.25 3.97 9.90
C VAL A 373 3.13 5.06 10.51
N ASN A 374 3.95 5.69 9.71
CA ASN A 374 4.78 6.81 10.14
C ASN A 374 4.76 7.99 9.18
N GLN A 375 3.81 8.00 8.24
CA GLN A 375 3.59 9.11 7.32
C GLN A 375 2.14 9.14 6.84
N ILE A 376 1.44 10.24 7.08
CA ILE A 376 0.05 10.43 6.67
C ILE A 376 -0.03 11.04 5.28
N ILE A 377 -0.87 10.46 4.43
CA ILE A 377 -1.29 11.00 3.15
C ILE A 377 -2.78 11.31 3.25
N TRP A 378 -3.15 12.56 3.24
CA TRP A 378 -4.56 12.97 3.20
C TRP A 378 -5.16 12.55 1.86
N HIS A 379 -6.35 11.99 1.89
CA HIS A 379 -7.08 11.57 0.67
C HIS A 379 -7.75 12.73 -0.05
N GLY A 380 -7.53 13.89 0.22
CA GLY A 380 -6.99 14.78 -0.69
C GLY A 380 -7.69 16.10 -0.83
N LYS A 381 -6.97 16.98 -1.49
CA LYS A 381 -7.41 18.32 -1.83
C LYS A 381 -7.78 18.40 -3.31
N PRO A 382 -9.01 18.82 -3.66
CA PRO A 382 -9.32 19.23 -5.02
C PRO A 382 -8.49 20.44 -5.45
N LEU A 383 -8.04 20.46 -6.70
CA LEU A 383 -7.51 21.69 -7.30
C LEU A 383 -8.67 22.66 -7.49
N ASN A 384 -8.56 23.82 -6.90
CA ASN A 384 -9.53 24.91 -7.04
C ASN A 384 -8.98 26.06 -7.86
N PRO A 385 -9.82 26.85 -8.57
CA PRO A 385 -9.42 28.13 -9.12
C PRO A 385 -8.80 29.03 -8.06
N ALA A 386 -7.84 29.87 -8.45
CA ALA A 386 -7.11 30.73 -7.52
C ALA A 386 -8.05 31.66 -6.75
N GLY A 387 -7.98 31.63 -5.42
CA GLY A 387 -8.84 32.41 -4.54
C GLY A 387 -10.16 31.70 -4.21
N GLU A 388 -10.56 30.67 -4.90
CA GLU A 388 -11.81 29.94 -4.71
C GLU A 388 -11.65 28.67 -3.86
N ASP A 389 -12.77 28.13 -3.37
CA ASP A 389 -12.87 26.90 -2.61
C ASP A 389 -14.21 26.19 -2.90
N THR A 390 -14.57 26.14 -4.18
CA THR A 390 -15.88 25.68 -4.65
C THR A 390 -15.89 24.20 -5.01
N VAL A 391 -14.72 23.67 -5.41
CA VAL A 391 -14.60 22.27 -5.81
C VAL A 391 -14.45 21.40 -4.58
N LYS A 392 -15.33 20.42 -4.44
CA LYS A 392 -15.33 19.42 -3.36
C LYS A 392 -15.32 18.03 -3.96
N PHE A 393 -14.56 17.13 -3.35
CA PHE A 393 -14.54 15.74 -3.75
C PHE A 393 -15.23 14.87 -2.70
N TYR A 394 -16.28 14.20 -3.08
CA TYR A 394 -17.18 13.48 -2.18
C TYR A 394 -16.50 12.38 -1.32
N ALA A 395 -15.45 11.76 -1.84
CA ALA A 395 -14.71 10.70 -1.15
C ALA A 395 -13.68 11.24 -0.15
N SER A 396 -13.38 12.54 -0.19
CA SER A 396 -12.37 13.17 0.67
C SER A 396 -13.02 14.03 1.75
N VAL A 397 -12.38 14.11 2.91
CA VAL A 397 -12.67 15.23 3.85
C VAL A 397 -12.35 16.55 3.16
N HIS A 398 -13.12 17.60 3.47
CA HIS A 398 -12.95 18.88 2.78
C HIS A 398 -11.69 19.63 3.24
N LEU A 399 -10.68 19.67 2.38
CA LEU A 399 -9.48 20.48 2.55
C LEU A 399 -9.59 21.78 1.77
N GLY A 400 -9.92 22.88 2.47
CA GLY A 400 -10.12 24.17 1.83
C GLY A 400 -10.00 25.36 2.78
N LYS A 401 -10.28 26.55 2.24
CA LYS A 401 -10.34 27.81 3.02
C LYS A 401 -11.65 27.90 3.81
N SER A 402 -12.66 27.17 3.38
CA SER A 402 -13.96 27.00 4.03
C SER A 402 -14.06 25.64 4.70
N GLY A 403 -15.07 25.43 5.52
CA GLY A 403 -15.27 24.19 6.25
C GLY A 403 -14.66 24.20 7.64
N THR A 404 -15.01 23.20 8.43
CA THR A 404 -14.72 23.12 9.87
C THR A 404 -13.25 22.87 10.19
N LEU A 405 -12.51 22.22 9.28
CA LEU A 405 -11.10 21.90 9.47
C LEU A 405 -10.16 23.11 9.29
N ALA A 406 -10.57 24.14 8.55
CA ALA A 406 -9.68 25.21 8.08
C ALA A 406 -8.87 25.89 9.19
N GLU A 407 -9.50 26.14 10.35
CA GLU A 407 -8.86 26.84 11.47
C GLU A 407 -7.83 25.98 12.19
N GLU A 408 -8.10 24.68 12.37
CA GLU A 408 -7.26 23.77 13.12
C GLU A 408 -6.19 23.07 12.27
N LEU A 409 -6.33 23.12 10.93
CA LEU A 409 -5.49 22.37 9.98
C LEU A 409 -3.98 22.58 10.17
N PRO A 410 -3.44 23.81 10.37
CA PRO A 410 -2.01 23.99 10.58
C PRO A 410 -1.51 23.32 11.88
N ALA A 411 -2.29 23.42 12.96
CA ALA A 411 -1.95 22.86 14.26
C ALA A 411 -2.04 21.32 14.24
N PHE A 412 -3.05 20.78 13.57
CA PHE A 412 -3.22 19.35 13.41
C PHE A 412 -2.12 18.76 12.52
N ASN A 413 -1.79 19.38 11.39
CA ASN A 413 -0.68 18.94 10.55
C ASN A 413 0.67 19.01 11.28
N ASN A 414 0.89 19.99 12.16
CA ASN A 414 2.08 20.02 13.02
C ASN A 414 2.10 18.85 14.02
N TYR A 415 0.93 18.45 14.56
CA TYR A 415 0.83 17.25 15.38
C TYR A 415 1.23 15.99 14.58
N LEU A 416 0.68 15.82 13.39
CA LEU A 416 1.01 14.70 12.51
C LEU A 416 2.51 14.67 12.15
N GLU A 417 3.11 15.84 11.88
CA GLU A 417 4.54 15.99 11.60
C GLU A 417 5.39 15.52 12.78
N LYS A 418 5.11 15.97 14.00
CA LYS A 418 5.85 15.61 15.22
C LYS A 418 5.80 14.11 15.50
N VAL A 419 4.63 13.48 15.36
CA VAL A 419 4.49 12.03 15.56
C VAL A 419 5.28 11.29 14.48
N SER A 420 5.09 11.65 13.22
CA SER A 420 5.78 11.03 12.08
C SER A 420 7.30 11.15 12.19
N GLU A 421 7.82 12.31 12.59
CA GLU A 421 9.26 12.55 12.78
C GLU A 421 9.87 11.56 13.77
N ASN A 422 9.20 11.30 14.87
CA ASN A 422 9.68 10.39 15.90
C ASN A 422 9.52 8.92 15.49
N LEU A 423 8.43 8.56 14.82
CA LEU A 423 8.18 7.20 14.38
C LEU A 423 9.01 6.77 13.17
N LYS A 424 9.64 7.70 12.45
CA LYS A 424 10.61 7.41 11.38
C LYS A 424 12.02 7.12 11.90
N LYS A 425 12.33 7.42 13.15
CA LYS A 425 13.67 7.20 13.73
C LYS A 425 13.85 5.72 14.13
N GLY A 426 15.05 5.19 13.95
CA GLY A 426 15.40 3.82 14.34
C GLY A 426 14.64 2.72 13.58
N VAL A 427 14.49 1.56 14.21
CA VAL A 427 13.82 0.37 13.67
C VAL A 427 12.64 -0.04 14.55
N SER A 428 11.65 -0.70 13.97
CA SER A 428 10.51 -1.21 14.74
C SER A 428 10.92 -2.38 15.62
N VAL A 429 10.43 -2.41 16.86
CA VAL A 429 10.72 -3.47 17.83
C VAL A 429 9.59 -4.48 17.87
N SER A 430 9.94 -5.75 17.73
CA SER A 430 9.03 -6.88 17.91
C SER A 430 9.78 -8.07 18.50
N LYS A 431 9.13 -8.80 19.39
CA LYS A 431 9.72 -10.02 19.99
C LYS A 431 9.22 -11.32 19.36
N VAL A 432 8.09 -11.27 18.66
CA VAL A 432 7.42 -12.47 18.15
C VAL A 432 7.04 -12.28 16.67
N ALA A 433 7.51 -13.21 15.84
CA ALA A 433 7.03 -13.35 14.48
C ALA A 433 5.75 -14.20 14.49
N VAL A 434 4.68 -13.70 13.91
CA VAL A 434 3.40 -14.43 13.75
C VAL A 434 3.23 -14.79 12.28
N TYR A 435 3.03 -16.06 12.00
CA TYR A 435 2.84 -16.52 10.63
C TYR A 435 1.49 -16.04 10.11
N LEU A 436 1.50 -15.29 9.00
CA LEU A 436 0.27 -14.79 8.36
C LEU A 436 -0.46 -15.94 7.70
N PRO A 437 -1.78 -16.14 7.95
CA PRO A 437 -2.54 -17.29 7.44
C PRO A 437 -2.91 -17.16 5.94
N THR A 438 -1.91 -16.97 5.08
CA THR A 438 -2.11 -16.77 3.64
C THR A 438 -2.67 -18.02 2.97
N GLU A 439 -2.17 -19.20 3.33
CA GLU A 439 -2.66 -20.48 2.81
C GLU A 439 -4.10 -20.75 3.24
N ASP A 440 -4.44 -20.41 4.48
CA ASP A 440 -5.82 -20.51 4.99
C ASP A 440 -6.76 -19.63 4.17
N ALA A 441 -6.34 -18.39 3.90
CA ALA A 441 -7.12 -17.44 3.12
C ALA A 441 -7.34 -17.90 1.68
N TRP A 442 -6.31 -18.49 1.05
CA TRP A 442 -6.44 -19.05 -0.29
C TRP A 442 -7.31 -20.31 -0.34
N MET A 443 -7.25 -21.15 0.70
CA MET A 443 -8.13 -22.31 0.86
C MET A 443 -9.58 -21.91 1.18
N GLU A 444 -9.81 -20.82 1.93
CA GLU A 444 -11.14 -20.27 2.23
C GLU A 444 -11.76 -19.58 1.00
N GLY A 445 -11.00 -18.78 0.27
CA GLY A 445 -11.32 -18.08 -0.97
C GLY A 445 -12.10 -16.80 -0.76
N GLU A 446 -13.33 -16.86 -0.29
CA GLU A 446 -14.20 -15.69 -0.14
C GLU A 446 -14.45 -15.34 1.33
N LEU A 447 -14.55 -14.04 1.59
CA LEU A 447 -15.09 -13.53 2.84
C LEU A 447 -16.58 -13.90 2.98
N PRO A 448 -17.14 -13.93 4.19
CA PRO A 448 -18.59 -13.97 4.39
C PRO A 448 -19.28 -12.85 3.61
N THR A 449 -20.46 -13.12 3.04
CA THR A 449 -21.15 -12.20 2.11
C THR A 449 -21.38 -10.81 2.71
N GLU A 450 -21.68 -10.74 3.99
CA GLU A 450 -21.89 -9.48 4.72
C GLU A 450 -20.62 -8.64 4.91
N LYS A 451 -19.46 -9.20 4.56
CA LYS A 451 -18.15 -8.56 4.62
C LYS A 451 -17.54 -8.29 3.24
N GLN A 452 -18.27 -8.62 2.17
CA GLN A 452 -17.78 -8.42 0.80
C GLN A 452 -18.20 -7.05 0.26
N PHE A 453 -17.33 -6.50 -0.59
CA PHE A 453 -17.61 -5.40 -1.52
C PHE A 453 -17.38 -5.89 -2.95
N ILE A 454 -17.76 -5.11 -3.95
CA ILE A 454 -17.63 -5.51 -5.36
C ILE A 454 -16.18 -5.87 -5.70
N TRP A 455 -15.22 -5.09 -5.23
CA TRP A 455 -13.78 -5.28 -5.49
C TRP A 455 -13.00 -5.83 -4.29
N ALA A 456 -13.63 -5.97 -3.13
CA ALA A 456 -12.99 -6.41 -1.87
C ALA A 456 -13.78 -7.57 -1.26
N TRP A 457 -13.66 -8.75 -1.85
CA TRP A 457 -14.47 -9.94 -1.55
C TRP A 457 -13.64 -11.14 -1.07
N GLY A 458 -12.33 -11.12 -1.29
CA GLY A 458 -11.46 -12.26 -1.08
C GLY A 458 -10.90 -12.35 0.35
N ALA A 459 -10.83 -13.56 0.90
CA ALA A 459 -10.15 -13.78 2.17
C ALA A 459 -8.64 -13.45 2.11
N TYR A 460 -8.04 -13.56 0.93
CA TYR A 460 -6.64 -13.24 0.64
C TYR A 460 -6.26 -11.77 0.90
N GLU A 461 -7.23 -10.89 1.05
CA GLU A 461 -6.99 -9.49 1.37
C GLU A 461 -6.55 -9.27 2.81
N HIS A 462 -6.74 -10.24 3.69
CA HIS A 462 -6.40 -10.18 5.11
C HIS A 462 -7.02 -9.00 5.88
N ARG A 463 -8.15 -8.46 5.42
CA ARG A 463 -8.84 -7.31 6.04
C ARG A 463 -9.21 -7.54 7.50
N TYR A 464 -9.44 -8.79 7.88
CA TYR A 464 -9.84 -9.21 9.22
C TYR A 464 -8.83 -10.16 9.86
N SER A 465 -7.55 -10.03 9.52
CA SER A 465 -6.47 -10.75 10.17
C SER A 465 -5.94 -9.95 11.35
N TYR A 466 -6.09 -10.49 12.54
CA TYR A 466 -5.69 -9.83 13.78
C TYR A 466 -4.63 -10.63 14.50
N PHE A 467 -3.73 -9.94 15.19
CA PHE A 467 -2.82 -10.61 16.10
C PHE A 467 -3.57 -11.28 17.27
N PRO A 468 -3.11 -12.46 17.73
CA PRO A 468 -3.62 -13.05 18.96
C PRO A 468 -3.51 -12.07 20.13
N LYS A 469 -4.61 -11.86 20.86
CA LYS A 469 -4.67 -10.92 22.00
C LYS A 469 -3.60 -11.21 23.05
N GLU A 470 -3.29 -12.49 23.26
CA GLU A 470 -2.27 -12.97 24.19
C GLU A 470 -0.86 -12.45 23.86
N LEU A 471 -0.60 -12.05 22.61
CA LEU A 471 0.72 -11.56 22.17
C LEU A 471 0.90 -10.04 22.25
N LYS A 472 -0.13 -9.28 22.63
CA LYS A 472 -0.10 -7.81 22.61
C LYS A 472 1.13 -7.24 23.36
N ALA A 473 1.46 -7.81 24.51
CA ALA A 473 2.60 -7.39 25.33
C ALA A 473 3.98 -7.59 24.67
N TRP A 474 4.08 -8.42 23.65
CA TRP A 474 5.32 -8.71 22.91
C TRP A 474 5.47 -7.91 21.62
N ARG A 475 4.47 -7.13 21.23
CA ARG A 475 4.39 -6.36 20.00
C ARG A 475 4.65 -7.25 18.78
N PRO A 476 3.76 -8.19 18.45
CA PRO A 476 3.97 -9.14 17.36
C PRO A 476 4.03 -8.46 16.00
N MET A 477 4.70 -9.11 15.03
CA MET A 477 4.73 -8.71 13.63
C MET A 477 4.48 -9.93 12.74
N TRP A 478 3.83 -9.70 11.61
CA TRP A 478 3.55 -10.75 10.65
C TRP A 478 4.81 -11.20 9.90
N ILE A 479 4.87 -12.50 9.59
CA ILE A 479 5.87 -13.10 8.70
C ILE A 479 5.17 -14.09 7.75
N ASN A 480 5.66 -14.23 6.53
CA ASN A 480 5.17 -15.21 5.55
C ASN A 480 6.24 -16.24 5.19
N SER A 481 5.91 -17.17 4.29
CA SER A 481 6.82 -18.22 3.81
C SER A 481 8.11 -17.63 3.23
N GLU A 482 8.04 -16.61 2.38
CA GLU A 482 9.21 -15.98 1.74
C GLU A 482 10.21 -15.42 2.77
N PHE A 483 9.73 -14.75 3.79
CA PHE A 483 10.60 -14.16 4.81
C PHE A 483 11.05 -15.17 5.87
N LEU A 484 10.31 -16.27 6.09
CA LEU A 484 10.85 -17.42 6.84
C LEU A 484 12.05 -18.03 6.12
N GLU A 485 11.99 -18.20 4.81
CA GLU A 485 13.13 -18.73 4.03
C GLU A 485 14.37 -17.84 4.14
N LYS A 486 14.20 -16.51 4.13
CA LYS A 486 15.28 -15.53 4.26
C LYS A 486 15.79 -15.34 5.69
N ALA A 487 15.01 -15.79 6.68
CA ALA A 487 15.34 -15.59 8.08
C ALA A 487 16.51 -16.49 8.54
N GLU A 488 17.35 -15.97 9.42
CA GLU A 488 18.45 -16.69 10.04
C GLU A 488 18.28 -16.76 11.55
N PHE A 489 18.49 -17.94 12.16
CA PHE A 489 18.47 -18.10 13.60
C PHE A 489 19.89 -18.22 14.14
N SER A 490 20.29 -17.23 14.94
CA SER A 490 21.59 -17.18 15.59
C SER A 490 21.51 -16.34 16.88
N ASN A 491 22.32 -16.68 17.87
CA ASN A 491 22.35 -15.98 19.18
C ASN A 491 20.96 -15.87 19.82
N ASN A 492 20.17 -16.93 19.78
CA ASN A 492 18.79 -17.00 20.28
C ASN A 492 17.85 -15.93 19.66
N ARG A 493 18.09 -15.55 18.41
CA ARG A 493 17.27 -14.57 17.68
C ARG A 493 17.02 -15.05 16.26
N LEU A 494 15.80 -14.91 15.81
CA LEU A 494 15.40 -15.02 14.40
C LEU A 494 15.54 -13.64 13.76
N LYS A 495 16.56 -13.49 12.90
CA LYS A 495 16.88 -12.23 12.22
C LYS A 495 16.35 -12.25 10.80
N VAL A 496 15.59 -11.22 10.42
CA VAL A 496 15.13 -10.99 9.05
C VAL A 496 14.79 -9.51 8.87
N GLY A 497 15.37 -8.88 7.86
CA GLY A 497 15.27 -7.43 7.68
C GLY A 497 15.73 -6.66 8.92
N ASP A 498 14.91 -5.75 9.39
CA ASP A 498 15.15 -4.96 10.61
C ASP A 498 14.78 -5.71 11.90
N PHE A 499 14.11 -6.86 11.81
CA PHE A 499 13.60 -7.57 12.97
C PHE A 499 14.58 -8.58 13.56
N SER A 500 14.46 -8.73 14.89
CA SER A 500 15.22 -9.69 15.70
C SER A 500 14.28 -10.37 16.71
N PHE A 501 13.49 -11.32 16.20
CA PHE A 501 12.48 -12.03 16.99
C PHE A 501 13.09 -13.03 17.96
N GLN A 502 12.37 -13.33 19.04
CA GLN A 502 12.73 -14.34 20.02
C GLN A 502 11.98 -15.66 19.82
N ALA A 503 10.82 -15.61 19.18
CA ALA A 503 9.98 -16.76 18.93
C ALA A 503 9.18 -16.59 17.63
N CYS A 504 8.71 -17.72 17.11
CA CYS A 504 7.71 -17.77 16.05
C CYS A 504 6.39 -18.32 16.60
N TYR A 505 5.26 -17.68 16.26
CA TYR A 505 3.91 -18.12 16.61
C TYR A 505 3.19 -18.53 15.34
N VAL A 506 2.66 -19.74 15.32
CA VAL A 506 1.99 -20.35 14.18
C VAL A 506 0.62 -20.85 14.60
N ASP A 507 -0.43 -20.25 14.06
CA ASP A 507 -1.82 -20.63 14.28
C ASP A 507 -2.56 -20.65 12.95
N VAL A 508 -2.28 -21.65 12.12
CA VAL A 508 -2.84 -21.81 10.78
C VAL A 508 -3.32 -23.24 10.55
N LYS A 509 -4.39 -23.38 9.77
CA LYS A 509 -4.94 -24.68 9.35
C LYS A 509 -4.10 -25.31 8.24
N TYR A 510 -3.48 -24.48 7.41
CA TYR A 510 -2.68 -24.87 6.27
C TYR A 510 -1.33 -24.15 6.28
N MET A 511 -0.30 -24.86 5.91
CA MET A 511 1.04 -24.31 5.71
C MET A 511 1.69 -25.02 4.53
N ASP A 512 2.30 -24.31 3.60
CA ASP A 512 2.94 -24.97 2.48
C ASP A 512 4.22 -25.73 2.91
N LEU A 513 4.61 -26.71 2.08
CA LEU A 513 5.76 -27.56 2.36
C LEU A 513 7.06 -26.76 2.56
N THR A 514 7.24 -25.69 1.80
CA THR A 514 8.44 -24.84 1.88
C THR A 514 8.52 -24.13 3.23
N ALA A 515 7.41 -23.53 3.67
CA ALA A 515 7.33 -22.89 4.97
C ALA A 515 7.52 -23.90 6.12
N LEU A 516 6.87 -25.05 6.06
CA LEU A 516 7.03 -26.10 7.08
C LEU A 516 8.47 -26.62 7.16
N ARG A 517 9.12 -26.86 6.02
CA ARG A 517 10.52 -27.29 5.96
C ARG A 517 11.41 -26.26 6.64
N ARG A 518 11.25 -24.98 6.29
CA ARG A 518 12.07 -23.91 6.86
C ARG A 518 11.81 -23.70 8.34
N LEU A 519 10.57 -23.72 8.77
CA LEU A 519 10.21 -23.63 10.18
C LEU A 519 10.83 -24.77 11.00
N THR A 520 10.79 -26.00 10.46
CA THR A 520 11.40 -27.19 11.09
C THR A 520 12.92 -27.02 11.23
N GLU A 521 13.61 -26.56 10.17
CA GLU A 521 15.06 -26.28 10.23
C GLU A 521 15.42 -25.22 11.26
N LEU A 522 14.65 -24.14 11.32
CA LEU A 522 14.86 -23.07 12.30
C LEU A 522 14.62 -23.57 13.75
N ALA A 523 13.57 -24.36 13.95
CA ALA A 523 13.26 -24.96 15.23
C ALA A 523 14.35 -25.96 15.68
N GLN A 524 14.90 -26.77 14.75
CA GLN A 524 16.05 -27.64 15.02
C GLN A 524 17.31 -26.88 15.44
N LYS A 525 17.49 -25.65 14.95
CA LYS A 525 18.57 -24.74 15.40
C LYS A 525 18.29 -24.09 16.76
N GLY A 526 17.12 -24.35 17.35
CA GLY A 526 16.73 -23.87 18.67
C GLY A 526 15.72 -22.72 18.68
N LEU A 527 15.16 -22.29 17.53
CA LEU A 527 14.11 -21.27 17.52
C LEU A 527 12.90 -21.74 18.33
N PRO A 528 12.48 -20.99 19.37
CA PRO A 528 11.24 -21.29 20.08
C PRO A 528 10.02 -21.08 19.15
N VAL A 529 9.16 -22.10 19.06
CA VAL A 529 7.97 -22.07 18.22
C VAL A 529 6.73 -22.39 19.05
N CYS A 530 5.72 -21.51 19.00
CA CYS A 530 4.38 -21.81 19.48
C CYS A 530 3.55 -22.29 18.29
N LEU A 531 3.28 -23.60 18.22
CA LEU A 531 2.46 -24.23 17.19
C LEU A 531 1.08 -24.55 17.77
N LYS A 532 0.13 -23.64 17.61
CA LYS A 532 -1.21 -23.70 18.24
C LYS A 532 -2.06 -24.85 17.72
N GLN A 533 -1.92 -25.16 16.44
CA GLN A 533 -2.61 -26.27 15.79
C GLN A 533 -1.68 -26.92 14.78
N ILE A 534 -1.96 -28.20 14.48
CA ILE A 534 -1.20 -28.96 13.49
C ILE A 534 -1.70 -28.60 12.09
N PRO A 535 -0.89 -27.96 11.24
CA PRO A 535 -1.32 -27.60 9.92
C PRO A 535 -1.36 -28.79 8.97
N ALA A 536 -2.23 -28.71 7.95
CA ALA A 536 -2.24 -29.62 6.81
C ALA A 536 -1.52 -28.98 5.60
N GLU A 537 -1.05 -29.83 4.69
CA GLU A 537 -0.51 -29.34 3.42
C GLU A 537 -1.64 -28.86 2.51
N PRO A 538 -1.61 -27.60 2.01
CA PRO A 538 -2.61 -27.11 1.08
C PRO A 538 -2.32 -27.56 -0.35
N GLY A 539 -3.32 -27.43 -1.23
CA GLY A 539 -3.17 -27.68 -2.66
C GLY A 539 -3.68 -29.03 -3.13
N PHE A 540 -3.76 -29.16 -4.45
CA PHE A 540 -4.21 -30.37 -5.12
C PHE A 540 -3.00 -31.24 -5.43
N HIS A 541 -3.06 -32.52 -5.06
CA HIS A 541 -1.94 -33.47 -5.07
C HIS A 541 -0.75 -33.07 -4.17
N PRO A 542 -0.99 -32.96 -2.86
CA PRO A 542 0.06 -32.64 -1.91
C PRO A 542 1.14 -33.75 -1.83
N SER A 543 2.32 -33.40 -1.34
CA SER A 543 3.46 -34.32 -1.23
C SER A 543 3.48 -35.20 0.01
N ASP A 544 2.35 -35.39 0.65
CA ASP A 544 1.99 -36.13 1.87
C ASP A 544 3.10 -36.79 2.73
N ALA A 545 4.01 -37.53 2.14
CA ALA A 545 5.03 -38.31 2.91
C ALA A 545 6.09 -37.41 3.54
N GLU A 546 6.68 -36.48 2.78
CA GLU A 546 7.68 -35.53 3.28
C GLU A 546 7.04 -34.58 4.31
N TYR A 547 5.84 -34.11 4.02
CA TYR A 547 5.10 -33.21 4.92
C TYR A 547 4.89 -33.85 6.30
N LYS A 548 4.41 -35.10 6.33
CA LYS A 548 4.20 -35.85 7.57
C LYS A 548 5.48 -36.04 8.37
N ILE A 549 6.60 -36.37 7.68
CA ILE A 549 7.90 -36.54 8.33
C ILE A 549 8.37 -35.23 8.96
N LEU A 550 8.26 -34.10 8.25
CA LEU A 550 8.65 -32.80 8.76
C LEU A 550 7.79 -32.39 9.97
N LEU A 551 6.50 -32.61 9.88
CA LEU A 551 5.56 -32.28 10.96
C LEU A 551 5.83 -33.12 12.22
N GLN A 552 6.11 -34.42 12.07
CA GLN A 552 6.52 -35.27 13.18
C GLN A 552 7.83 -34.79 13.82
N LYS A 553 8.84 -34.44 13.00
CA LYS A 553 10.10 -33.88 13.50
C LYS A 553 9.88 -32.60 14.28
N LEU A 554 9.09 -31.68 13.73
CA LEU A 554 8.78 -30.39 14.37
C LEU A 554 8.14 -30.60 15.75
N ASN A 555 7.11 -31.47 15.83
CA ASN A 555 6.37 -31.73 17.06
C ASN A 555 7.20 -32.45 18.16
N GLN A 556 8.30 -33.10 17.81
CA GLN A 556 9.18 -33.79 18.77
C GLN A 556 10.21 -32.86 19.40
N LEU A 557 10.36 -31.62 18.89
CA LEU A 557 11.36 -30.68 19.40
C LEU A 557 10.90 -30.06 20.73
N LYS A 558 11.78 -30.04 21.72
CA LYS A 558 11.49 -29.51 23.09
C LYS A 558 11.14 -28.02 23.12
N ASN A 559 11.64 -27.26 22.14
CA ASN A 559 11.39 -25.80 21.97
C ASN A 559 10.14 -25.51 21.14
N VAL A 560 9.39 -26.54 20.73
CA VAL A 560 8.07 -26.40 20.10
C VAL A 560 7.01 -26.66 21.15
N LYS A 561 6.10 -25.70 21.35
CA LYS A 561 5.03 -25.73 22.33
C LYS A 561 3.67 -25.54 21.66
N THR A 562 2.60 -26.01 22.28
CA THR A 562 1.25 -25.85 21.75
C THR A 562 0.49 -24.68 22.39
N SER A 563 1.07 -24.08 23.44
CA SER A 563 0.47 -22.95 24.16
C SER A 563 1.51 -21.84 24.35
N TRP A 564 1.07 -20.58 24.21
CA TRP A 564 1.93 -19.43 24.47
C TRP A 564 2.37 -19.35 25.94
N GLN A 565 1.51 -19.80 26.85
CA GLN A 565 1.81 -19.85 28.29
C GLN A 565 3.01 -20.77 28.65
N GLU A 566 3.36 -21.70 27.75
CA GLU A 566 4.54 -22.57 27.91
C GLU A 566 5.85 -21.92 27.39
N MET A 567 5.77 -20.70 26.87
CA MET A 567 6.91 -19.96 26.32
C MET A 567 7.54 -19.01 27.36
N ASP A 568 7.69 -19.45 28.60
CA ASP A 568 8.12 -18.65 29.76
C ASP A 568 9.44 -17.90 29.56
N GLN A 569 10.34 -18.42 28.71
CA GLN A 569 11.62 -17.80 28.40
C GLN A 569 11.50 -16.53 27.54
N ILE A 570 10.32 -16.26 26.97
CA ILE A 570 10.08 -15.09 26.12
C ILE A 570 9.39 -13.99 26.91
N GLY A 571 10.17 -13.15 27.57
CA GLY A 571 9.64 -12.03 28.34
C GLY A 571 8.93 -10.98 27.47
N PRO A 572 7.84 -10.34 27.97
CA PRO A 572 7.11 -9.29 27.25
C PRO A 572 7.99 -8.08 26.94
N LEU A 573 7.56 -7.23 26.01
CA LEU A 573 8.16 -5.91 25.79
C LEU A 573 7.53 -4.88 26.74
N ILE A 574 6.21 -4.87 26.85
CA ILE A 574 5.46 -3.97 27.74
C ILE A 574 4.26 -4.73 28.29
N THR A 575 4.03 -4.65 29.59
CA THR A 575 2.81 -5.17 30.24
C THR A 575 1.90 -4.02 30.67
N GLY A 576 0.60 -4.29 30.84
CA GLY A 576 -0.41 -3.31 31.24
C GLY A 576 -0.95 -2.44 30.10
N THR A 577 -0.84 -2.91 28.84
CA THR A 577 -1.28 -2.16 27.65
C THR A 577 -2.61 -2.66 27.09
N GLU A 578 -3.41 -3.38 27.85
CA GLU A 578 -4.65 -4.00 27.37
C GLU A 578 -5.65 -2.97 26.83
N SER A 579 -5.70 -1.78 27.43
CA SER A 579 -6.63 -0.70 27.09
C SER A 579 -6.04 0.38 26.18
N THR A 580 -4.81 0.23 25.68
CA THR A 580 -4.20 1.16 24.72
C THR A 580 -3.38 0.43 23.67
N ASP A 581 -3.37 0.92 22.45
CA ASP A 581 -2.48 0.44 21.41
C ASP A 581 -1.20 1.28 21.38
N PHE A 582 -0.10 0.63 21.04
CA PHE A 582 1.20 1.29 21.05
C PHE A 582 2.08 0.85 19.87
N TRP A 583 3.01 1.71 19.51
CA TRP A 583 4.12 1.39 18.60
C TRP A 583 5.44 1.64 19.27
N CYS A 584 6.43 0.79 19.03
CA CYS A 584 7.75 0.87 19.62
C CYS A 584 8.84 0.91 18.54
N ARG A 585 9.77 1.86 18.69
CA ARG A 585 10.96 2.00 17.85
C ARG A 585 12.21 1.94 18.73
N GLU A 586 13.23 1.22 18.26
CA GLU A 586 14.56 1.26 18.87
C GLU A 586 15.46 2.22 18.10
N THR A 587 16.09 3.15 18.82
CA THR A 587 17.05 4.11 18.32
C THR A 587 18.39 3.91 19.00
N ALA A 588 19.42 4.66 18.58
CA ALA A 588 20.72 4.63 19.28
C ALA A 588 20.62 5.05 20.76
N ASP A 589 19.64 5.93 21.08
CA ASP A 589 19.48 6.51 22.41
C ASP A 589 18.57 5.67 23.33
N GLY A 590 17.84 4.69 22.80
CA GLY A 590 16.92 3.83 23.55
C GLY A 590 15.63 3.54 22.80
N LEU A 591 14.50 3.45 23.50
CA LEU A 591 13.19 3.16 22.91
C LEU A 591 12.35 4.43 22.79
N THR A 592 11.70 4.58 21.64
CA THR A 592 10.64 5.57 21.43
C THR A 592 9.31 4.84 21.33
N LEU A 593 8.34 5.24 22.17
CA LEU A 593 7.06 4.57 22.33
C LEU A 593 5.93 5.57 22.12
N PHE A 594 5.09 5.30 21.14
CA PHE A 594 3.85 6.02 20.92
C PHE A 594 2.69 5.20 21.48
N PHE A 595 1.88 5.80 22.33
CA PHE A 595 0.65 5.22 22.89
C PHE A 595 -0.53 6.02 22.36
N ALA A 596 -1.40 5.37 21.62
CA ALA A 596 -2.63 6.00 21.15
C ALA A 596 -3.60 6.26 22.32
N ASN A 597 -4.46 7.27 22.20
CA ASN A 597 -5.52 7.48 23.17
C ASN A 597 -6.36 6.19 23.32
N PRO A 598 -6.71 5.76 24.55
CA PRO A 598 -7.51 4.54 24.77
C PRO A 598 -8.79 4.47 23.92
N HIS A 599 -9.42 5.61 23.64
CA HIS A 599 -10.61 5.69 22.80
C HIS A 599 -10.38 5.36 21.32
N SER A 600 -9.12 5.26 20.88
CA SER A 600 -8.79 4.82 19.52
C SER A 600 -8.90 3.31 19.30
N GLN A 601 -9.06 2.53 20.37
CA GLN A 601 -9.28 1.10 20.25
C GLN A 601 -10.71 0.79 19.81
N GLY A 602 -10.85 -0.25 18.97
CA GLY A 602 -12.16 -0.69 18.53
C GLY A 602 -12.90 0.29 17.63
N LEU A 603 -12.17 1.16 16.93
CA LEU A 603 -12.76 2.02 15.92
C LEU A 603 -13.49 1.17 14.88
N ILE A 604 -14.73 1.52 14.63
CA ILE A 604 -15.54 0.93 13.57
C ILE A 604 -15.52 1.92 12.40
N PHE A 605 -15.16 1.43 11.24
CA PHE A 605 -15.18 2.23 10.04
C PHE A 605 -16.47 1.97 9.24
N PRO A 606 -17.15 2.99 8.69
CA PRO A 606 -16.91 4.43 8.85
C PRO A 606 -17.16 4.90 10.28
N LEU A 607 -16.49 5.99 10.67
CA LEU A 607 -16.65 6.56 12.01
C LEU A 607 -18.07 7.11 12.20
N GLU A 608 -18.60 7.04 13.42
CA GLU A 608 -19.75 7.85 13.81
C GLU A 608 -19.28 9.31 13.98
N TYR A 609 -20.12 10.25 13.60
CA TYR A 609 -19.82 11.68 13.72
C TYR A 609 -19.67 12.07 15.20
N GLY A 610 -18.47 12.56 15.56
CA GLY A 610 -18.13 12.88 16.95
C GLY A 610 -17.80 11.66 17.80
N GLN A 611 -17.50 10.49 17.22
CA GLN A 611 -17.10 9.28 17.94
C GLN A 611 -15.88 9.53 18.86
N SER A 612 -15.06 10.51 18.55
CA SER A 612 -13.92 10.92 19.34
C SER A 612 -14.26 11.63 20.66
N LEU A 613 -15.54 11.92 20.92
CA LEU A 613 -15.95 12.65 22.12
C LEU A 613 -15.36 12.00 23.38
N ASN A 614 -14.44 12.69 24.03
CA ASN A 614 -13.74 12.25 25.20
C ASN A 614 -13.59 13.38 26.22
N HIS A 615 -14.24 13.26 27.36
CA HIS A 615 -14.15 14.20 28.46
C HIS A 615 -13.38 13.66 29.67
N THR A 616 -12.87 12.40 29.57
CA THR A 616 -12.24 11.72 30.70
C THR A 616 -10.72 11.84 30.63
N THR A 617 -10.10 11.75 31.79
CA THR A 617 -8.66 11.51 31.94
C THR A 617 -8.47 10.04 32.30
N ASP A 618 -7.71 9.34 31.48
CA ASP A 618 -7.42 7.92 31.70
C ASP A 618 -6.02 7.75 32.29
N SER A 619 -5.88 6.79 33.18
CA SER A 619 -4.60 6.46 33.81
C SER A 619 -4.33 4.97 33.70
N ILE A 620 -3.22 4.62 33.06
CA ILE A 620 -2.85 3.23 32.75
C ILE A 620 -1.47 2.95 33.34
N ARG A 621 -1.36 1.93 34.20
CA ARG A 621 -0.07 1.47 34.73
C ARG A 621 0.55 0.46 33.78
N ILE A 622 1.77 0.75 33.35
CA ILE A 622 2.54 -0.14 32.46
C ILE A 622 3.88 -0.50 33.10
N ALA A 623 4.50 -1.57 32.61
CA ALA A 623 5.91 -1.84 32.87
C ALA A 623 6.63 -2.14 31.55
N ILE A 624 7.70 -1.40 31.26
CA ILE A 624 8.53 -1.55 30.07
C ILE A 624 9.72 -2.46 30.41
N HIS A 625 9.88 -3.54 29.63
CA HIS A 625 10.96 -4.53 29.84
C HIS A 625 12.05 -4.32 28.78
N ASN A 626 13.16 -3.73 29.19
CA ASN A 626 14.28 -3.40 28.31
C ASN A 626 15.63 -3.88 28.90
N LYS A 627 16.38 -4.66 28.10
CA LYS A 627 17.75 -5.10 28.43
C LYS A 627 17.92 -5.64 29.88
N GLY A 628 16.97 -6.46 30.34
CA GLY A 628 16.97 -7.07 31.65
C GLY A 628 16.43 -6.19 32.78
N SER A 629 16.09 -4.93 32.52
CA SER A 629 15.46 -4.00 33.46
C SER A 629 13.95 -3.96 33.26
N THR A 630 13.20 -3.73 34.33
CA THR A 630 11.75 -3.47 34.29
C THR A 630 11.52 -2.05 34.82
N VAL A 631 10.96 -1.20 33.98
CA VAL A 631 10.72 0.21 34.31
C VAL A 631 9.21 0.43 34.41
N PRO A 632 8.65 0.57 35.64
CA PRO A 632 7.24 0.88 35.82
C PRO A 632 6.97 2.34 35.47
N TYR A 633 5.83 2.58 34.85
CA TYR A 633 5.39 3.93 34.49
C TYR A 633 3.87 4.04 34.50
N THR A 634 3.35 5.23 34.81
CA THR A 634 1.92 5.51 34.69
C THR A 634 1.68 6.48 33.55
N LEU A 635 1.04 5.99 32.50
CA LEU A 635 0.54 6.82 31.41
C LEU A 635 -0.69 7.59 31.91
N VAL A 636 -0.71 8.89 31.74
CA VAL A 636 -1.87 9.75 32.05
C VAL A 636 -2.31 10.46 30.79
N PHE A 637 -3.44 10.05 30.26
CA PHE A 637 -4.03 10.63 29.05
C PHE A 637 -5.05 11.70 29.42
N ARG A 638 -4.78 12.95 29.04
CA ARG A 638 -5.81 14.00 29.05
C ARG A 638 -6.82 13.73 27.94
N PRO A 639 -7.99 14.36 27.96
CA PRO A 639 -8.94 14.29 26.84
C PRO A 639 -8.25 14.52 25.49
N TYR A 640 -8.50 13.63 24.52
CA TYR A 640 -7.94 13.64 23.16
C TYR A 640 -6.42 13.43 23.06
N GLN A 641 -5.71 13.20 24.16
CA GLN A 641 -4.25 13.07 24.16
C GLN A 641 -3.80 11.66 23.79
N SER A 642 -2.84 11.54 22.89
CA SER A 642 -1.94 10.40 22.74
C SER A 642 -0.55 10.77 23.29
N LEU A 643 0.22 9.79 23.68
CA LEU A 643 1.50 10.01 24.38
C LEU A 643 2.66 9.51 23.52
N LEU A 644 3.73 10.26 23.49
CA LEU A 644 5.02 9.85 22.94
C LEU A 644 6.06 9.95 24.07
N ILE A 645 6.66 8.81 24.43
CA ILE A 645 7.68 8.75 25.46
C ILE A 645 8.98 8.18 24.89
N GLN A 646 10.08 8.56 25.49
CA GLN A 646 11.40 8.00 25.22
C GLN A 646 11.95 7.37 26.49
N LEU A 647 12.38 6.12 26.41
CA LEU A 647 13.10 5.40 27.43
C LEU A 647 14.58 5.39 27.07
N GLY A 648 15.39 6.16 27.77
CA GLY A 648 16.83 6.23 27.54
C GLY A 648 17.56 4.95 27.94
N SER A 649 18.82 4.84 27.53
CA SER A 649 19.71 3.73 27.94
C SER A 649 19.97 3.69 29.44
N ASP A 650 19.78 4.81 30.17
CA ASP A 650 19.85 4.94 31.63
C ASP A 650 18.52 4.57 32.33
N ASN A 651 17.56 4.01 31.62
CA ASN A 651 16.21 3.67 32.09
C ASN A 651 15.37 4.88 32.57
N LYS A 652 15.74 6.10 32.20
CA LYS A 652 14.90 7.28 32.44
C LYS A 652 13.88 7.48 31.32
N ILE A 653 12.67 7.83 31.73
CA ILE A 653 11.58 8.16 30.80
C ILE A 653 11.48 9.68 30.64
N SER A 654 11.41 10.14 29.41
CA SER A 654 11.07 11.51 29.03
C SER A 654 9.84 11.53 28.15
N ILE A 655 9.05 12.59 28.28
CA ILE A 655 7.86 12.80 27.44
C ILE A 655 8.24 13.73 26.28
N VAL A 656 7.91 13.34 25.07
CA VAL A 656 8.02 14.21 23.91
C VAL A 656 6.70 14.97 23.75
N ASP A 657 6.78 16.30 23.71
CA ASP A 657 5.58 17.15 23.58
C ASP A 657 5.02 17.09 22.15
N ILE A 658 3.99 16.28 22.02
CA ILE A 658 3.16 16.16 20.79
C ILE A 658 1.74 16.66 21.07
N TYR A 659 1.48 17.34 22.19
CA TYR A 659 0.11 17.67 22.57
C TYR A 659 -0.57 18.57 21.55
N PHE A 660 -1.71 18.13 21.09
CA PHE A 660 -2.67 18.89 20.30
C PHE A 660 -4.07 18.62 20.84
N LYS A 661 -4.78 19.69 21.22
CA LYS A 661 -6.16 19.62 21.69
C LYS A 661 -7.08 20.12 20.58
N PRO A 662 -7.85 19.24 19.93
CA PRO A 662 -8.86 19.66 18.97
C PRO A 662 -10.01 20.39 19.65
N LYS A 663 -10.83 21.12 18.88
CA LYS A 663 -12.13 21.59 19.32
C LYS A 663 -12.95 20.40 19.83
N THR A 664 -13.75 20.64 20.88
CA THR A 664 -14.65 19.60 21.40
C THR A 664 -15.65 19.22 20.32
N PRO A 665 -15.70 17.93 19.93
CA PRO A 665 -16.59 17.49 18.88
C PRO A 665 -18.04 17.48 19.34
N VAL A 666 -18.96 17.60 18.39
CA VAL A 666 -20.39 17.34 18.59
C VAL A 666 -20.64 15.87 18.25
N TYR A 667 -21.22 15.14 19.18
CA TYR A 667 -21.61 13.76 18.96
C TYR A 667 -23.04 13.67 18.48
N ILE A 668 -23.25 13.01 17.35
CA ILE A 668 -24.58 12.69 16.84
C ILE A 668 -24.64 11.17 16.68
N LYS A 669 -25.35 10.52 17.59
CA LYS A 669 -25.63 9.09 17.48
C LYS A 669 -26.55 8.88 16.29
N ARG A 670 -26.08 8.17 15.28
CA ARG A 670 -26.98 7.68 14.23
C ARG A 670 -28.02 6.74 14.87
N PRO A 671 -29.32 6.84 14.50
CA PRO A 671 -30.24 5.74 14.77
C PRO A 671 -29.56 4.48 14.25
N SER A 672 -29.71 3.36 14.96
CA SER A 672 -29.20 2.07 14.50
C SER A 672 -29.92 1.68 13.20
N VAL A 673 -29.50 2.30 12.12
CA VAL A 673 -29.76 1.80 10.79
C VAL A 673 -28.93 0.53 10.74
N GLU A 674 -29.56 -0.63 10.58
CA GLU A 674 -28.89 -1.83 10.10
C GLU A 674 -27.93 -1.33 9.03
N ARG A 675 -26.63 -1.66 9.15
CA ARG A 675 -25.61 -1.25 8.17
C ARG A 675 -26.20 -1.56 6.82
N GLU A 676 -26.84 -0.57 6.21
CA GLU A 676 -27.35 -0.70 4.87
C GLU A 676 -26.15 -1.18 4.09
N LYS A 677 -26.32 -2.34 3.48
CA LYS A 677 -25.33 -2.94 2.61
C LYS A 677 -24.67 -1.81 1.87
N TRP A 678 -23.38 -1.71 1.93
CA TRP A 678 -22.58 -0.84 1.09
C TRP A 678 -22.85 -1.27 -0.36
N GLU A 679 -24.03 -0.95 -0.86
CA GLU A 679 -24.28 -0.97 -2.27
C GLU A 679 -23.45 0.19 -2.81
N VAL A 680 -22.21 -0.12 -3.12
CA VAL A 680 -21.49 0.67 -4.09
C VAL A 680 -22.36 0.62 -5.31
N LEU A 681 -23.04 1.74 -5.56
CA LEU A 681 -23.83 1.89 -6.76
C LEU A 681 -22.91 1.54 -7.91
N SER A 682 -23.22 0.45 -8.60
CA SER A 682 -22.53 0.12 -9.83
C SER A 682 -22.58 1.35 -10.73
N PRO A 683 -21.64 1.56 -11.64
CA PRO A 683 -21.71 2.67 -12.58
C PRO A 683 -23.08 2.83 -13.26
N LYS A 684 -23.88 1.76 -13.35
CA LYS A 684 -25.26 1.75 -13.85
C LYS A 684 -26.30 2.34 -12.89
N GLN A 685 -26.04 2.36 -11.57
CA GLN A 685 -26.98 2.89 -10.58
C GLN A 685 -26.71 4.36 -10.21
N GLN A 686 -25.60 4.93 -10.67
CA GLN A 686 -25.31 6.36 -10.53
C GLN A 686 -26.06 7.24 -11.55
N THR A 687 -26.85 6.65 -12.44
CA THR A 687 -27.59 7.35 -13.51
C THR A 687 -29.03 7.67 -13.15
N ASN A 688 -29.54 7.40 -11.95
CA ASN A 688 -30.88 7.84 -11.51
C ASN A 688 -30.82 9.01 -10.53
#